data_dbf447aa599d4e8f0ac55b24c6a7bdbd
#
_entry.id   dbf447aa599d4e8f0ac55b24c6a7bdbd
#
_cell.length_a   1.000
_cell.length_b   1.000
_cell.length_c   1.000
_cell.angle_alpha   90.00
_cell.angle_beta   90.00
_cell.angle_gamma   90.00
#
_symmetry.space_group_name_H-M   'P 1'
#
loop_
_entity.id
_entity.type
_entity.pdbx_description
1 polymer ?
#
loop_
_entity_poly.entity_id
_entity_poly.type
_entity_poly.pdbx_seq_one_letter_code
_entity_poly.pdbx_strand_id
1 'polypeptide(L)'
;MITLATGLILAAHAVSVQTTPVSKEEAQHWIRYTVPLPKQIELSGKAILPARQVLLRTVGDGGAALIQQATKELQEALGVGDAPALGGEGLFTITLQLGGDEADVLKKCKYADQSYLIRPTRDGKGLLCVAIGPRGLYYASKTLQQLIKAKFADGRVEMPVVKVTDSPDMQDRGMWGNDTSSHLRWMSDRKMNYLEHISQTTVDKDKKCRVSFPPYKQRIIDEGPTYGIEPVPVILHLEQLKGTGLFDAYPELQGKDATRGVICYSNPKFSDVLAEWLVLWGETPGVSEVDVWMTENMSGMTSCQCGECKKEERAVLEARSIVKAWSIARKQLPNLGLRMLTSEASEDCNAKFIPTLPKDVKLWYYHSLFTYNTSRAPMIGHFQPYLIDAVKAGRWVGICSNISADVGLWTPMSSAAFIRARMNEIVDKGLSGLLGYSVHGMCYYWFNIEATAEWSWNAKGRSTREFALSYAVRRGYQDPERFAEWSETLGPVSWDVYGSAFPAGEQRGDPGKLADLVKNGKLPELGSVLWEVYGIPFGDIKTMDQLNHDVVQAQKGVKLARDLGLPVCLEESLVVQGYINAIKALWELKQVVKPGGVADTVSATKWFQAYLDGLAQAREHLPLWEKALPERGSNRHKASDCVELLTGMIDGMKETAKGFGIVVK
;
A
#
# COMPACT_ATOMS: atom_id res chain seq x y z
N MET A 1 -8.12 -14.35 81.68
CA MET A 1 -7.80 -14.91 80.34
C MET A 1 -7.57 -13.77 79.41
N ILE A 2 -6.30 -13.46 79.11
CA ILE A 2 -5.91 -12.42 78.21
C ILE A 2 -5.47 -13.14 76.90
N THR A 3 -6.24 -12.97 75.84
CA THR A 3 -5.97 -13.55 74.53
C THR A 3 -5.05 -12.59 73.78
N LEU A 4 -3.81 -12.99 73.59
CA LEU A 4 -2.87 -12.30 72.70
C LEU A 4 -3.22 -12.64 71.23
N ALA A 5 -3.61 -11.60 70.49
CA ALA A 5 -3.76 -11.70 69.05
C ALA A 5 -2.40 -11.40 68.42
N THR A 6 -1.73 -12.43 67.91
CA THR A 6 -0.51 -12.30 67.13
C THR A 6 -0.86 -11.85 65.71
N GLY A 7 -0.67 -10.55 65.44
CA GLY A 7 -0.80 -10.01 64.09
C GLY A 7 0.42 -10.44 63.26
N LEU A 8 0.19 -11.28 62.23
CA LEU A 8 1.18 -11.54 61.19
C LEU A 8 1.34 -10.29 60.33
N ILE A 9 2.41 -9.53 60.54
CA ILE A 9 2.85 -8.47 59.61
C ILE A 9 3.51 -9.19 58.42
N LEU A 10 2.76 -9.40 57.36
CA LEU A 10 3.33 -9.74 56.07
C LEU A 10 4.19 -8.57 55.60
N ALA A 11 5.51 -8.66 55.79
CA ALA A 11 6.47 -7.76 55.22
C ALA A 11 6.39 -7.91 53.68
N ALA A 12 5.70 -6.97 53.04
CA ALA A 12 5.75 -6.82 51.60
C ALA A 12 7.22 -6.46 51.23
N HIS A 13 7.97 -7.46 50.80
CA HIS A 13 9.28 -7.19 50.21
C HIS A 13 9.06 -6.33 48.99
N ALA A 14 9.52 -5.08 49.02
CA ALA A 14 9.59 -4.21 47.86
C ALA A 14 10.50 -4.90 46.82
N VAL A 15 9.89 -5.55 45.84
CA VAL A 15 10.61 -6.16 44.72
C VAL A 15 11.14 -4.98 43.88
N SER A 16 12.41 -4.66 44.06
CA SER A 16 13.06 -3.65 43.19
C SER A 16 13.06 -4.17 41.76
N VAL A 17 12.58 -3.36 40.81
CA VAL A 17 12.68 -3.67 39.38
C VAL A 17 14.17 -3.80 39.03
N GLN A 18 14.59 -5.02 38.73
CA GLN A 18 15.96 -5.29 38.27
C GLN A 18 15.98 -5.39 36.75
N THR A 19 16.89 -4.66 36.14
CA THR A 19 17.15 -4.77 34.70
C THR A 19 18.32 -5.72 34.45
N THR A 20 18.18 -6.63 33.48
CA THR A 20 19.24 -7.54 33.03
C THR A 20 19.66 -7.18 31.62
N PRO A 21 20.97 -7.22 31.29
CA PRO A 21 21.42 -7.05 29.91
C PRO A 21 20.84 -8.14 29.00
N VAL A 22 20.70 -7.84 27.71
CA VAL A 22 20.35 -8.81 26.66
C VAL A 22 21.55 -9.01 25.73
N SER A 23 21.68 -10.21 25.15
CA SER A 23 22.70 -10.46 24.13
C SER A 23 22.36 -9.72 22.83
N LYS A 24 23.34 -9.60 21.93
CA LYS A 24 23.09 -8.99 20.60
C LYS A 24 22.08 -9.79 19.80
N GLU A 25 22.16 -11.11 19.86
CA GLU A 25 21.25 -12.03 19.16
C GLU A 25 19.82 -11.90 19.71
N GLU A 26 19.67 -11.85 21.04
CA GLU A 26 18.38 -11.64 21.69
C GLU A 26 17.79 -10.26 21.31
N ALA A 27 18.60 -9.20 21.35
CA ALA A 27 18.19 -7.87 20.97
C ALA A 27 17.73 -7.82 19.49
N GLN A 28 18.51 -8.42 18.58
CA GLN A 28 18.17 -8.49 17.18
C GLN A 28 16.87 -9.26 16.93
N HIS A 29 16.71 -10.42 17.57
CA HIS A 29 15.48 -11.21 17.48
C HIS A 29 14.29 -10.41 17.99
N TRP A 30 14.43 -9.69 19.09
CA TRP A 30 13.36 -8.88 19.67
C TRP A 30 12.98 -7.70 18.76
N ILE A 31 13.97 -7.01 18.18
CA ILE A 31 13.75 -5.90 17.23
C ILE A 31 12.98 -6.36 15.97
N ARG A 32 13.07 -7.63 15.58
CA ARG A 32 12.30 -8.20 14.44
C ARG A 32 10.80 -8.12 14.63
N TYR A 33 10.30 -7.94 15.85
CA TYR A 33 8.87 -7.72 16.07
C TYR A 33 8.38 -6.33 15.70
N THR A 34 9.27 -5.34 15.55
CA THR A 34 8.86 -4.00 15.11
C THR A 34 8.57 -3.96 13.61
N VAL A 35 7.48 -3.32 13.22
CA VAL A 35 7.14 -2.97 11.82
C VAL A 35 6.30 -1.70 11.80
N PRO A 36 6.75 -0.65 11.09
CA PRO A 36 8.07 -0.51 10.45
C PRO A 36 9.22 -0.42 11.47
N LEU A 37 10.43 -0.76 10.98
CA LEU A 37 11.65 -0.61 11.79
C LEU A 37 11.92 0.86 12.09
N PRO A 38 12.06 1.24 13.36
CA PRO A 38 12.52 2.59 13.72
C PRO A 38 13.89 2.91 13.10
N LYS A 39 14.12 4.18 12.75
CA LYS A 39 15.40 4.61 12.15
C LYS A 39 16.59 4.36 13.05
N GLN A 40 16.40 4.54 14.34
CA GLN A 40 17.40 4.23 15.36
C GLN A 40 16.71 3.47 16.49
N ILE A 41 17.19 2.27 16.76
CA ILE A 41 16.71 1.43 17.85
C ILE A 41 17.89 0.68 18.45
N GLU A 42 18.04 0.78 19.77
CA GLU A 42 19.04 0.07 20.57
C GLU A 42 18.33 -0.56 21.77
N LEU A 43 18.37 -1.88 21.87
CA LEU A 43 17.81 -2.63 22.98
C LEU A 43 18.96 -3.20 23.79
N SER A 44 19.15 -2.66 25.01
CA SER A 44 20.34 -2.94 25.86
C SER A 44 20.04 -3.88 27.02
N GLY A 45 18.77 -4.05 27.39
CA GLY A 45 18.40 -4.86 28.52
C GLY A 45 16.90 -5.12 28.59
N LYS A 46 16.49 -5.80 29.64
CA LYS A 46 15.10 -6.10 29.96
C LYS A 46 14.81 -6.04 31.45
N ALA A 47 13.57 -5.75 31.80
CA ALA A 47 13.02 -5.89 33.16
C ALA A 47 11.87 -6.90 33.13
N ILE A 48 11.90 -7.91 34.00
CA ILE A 48 10.86 -8.94 34.08
C ILE A 48 10.04 -8.69 35.34
N LEU A 49 8.74 -8.41 35.16
CA LEU A 49 7.85 -8.07 36.27
C LEU A 49 6.39 -8.50 35.96
N PRO A 50 5.51 -8.61 36.97
CA PRO A 50 4.09 -8.74 36.74
C PRO A 50 3.58 -7.55 35.94
N ALA A 51 2.74 -7.77 34.93
CA ALA A 51 2.20 -6.69 34.08
C ALA A 51 1.45 -5.60 34.89
N ARG A 52 0.79 -5.98 36.00
CA ARG A 52 0.12 -5.03 36.92
C ARG A 52 1.06 -4.08 37.68
N GLN A 53 2.38 -4.33 37.64
CA GLN A 53 3.39 -3.42 38.20
C GLN A 53 3.92 -2.41 37.17
N VAL A 54 3.34 -2.38 35.96
CA VAL A 54 3.62 -1.36 34.95
C VAL A 54 2.61 -0.23 35.11
N LEU A 55 3.11 0.95 35.43
CA LEU A 55 2.30 2.17 35.56
C LEU A 55 2.38 2.99 34.26
N LEU A 56 1.23 3.31 33.70
CA LEU A 56 1.13 4.26 32.59
C LEU A 56 0.86 5.66 33.11
N ARG A 57 1.64 6.64 32.64
CA ARG A 57 1.52 8.04 33.01
C ARG A 57 1.55 8.92 31.76
N THR A 58 0.71 9.95 31.72
CA THR A 58 0.72 10.99 30.68
C THR A 58 1.19 12.31 31.27
N VAL A 59 1.96 13.07 30.49
CA VAL A 59 2.48 14.41 30.83
C VAL A 59 2.24 15.35 29.66
N GLY A 60 1.67 16.53 29.93
CA GLY A 60 1.20 17.48 28.92
C GLY A 60 -0.28 17.33 28.68
N ASP A 61 -0.77 17.63 27.46
CA ASP A 61 -2.18 17.49 27.11
C ASP A 61 -2.57 16.01 26.90
N GLY A 62 -2.78 15.32 28.03
CA GLY A 62 -3.24 13.93 28.04
C GLY A 62 -4.69 13.74 27.55
N GLY A 63 -5.43 14.83 27.32
CA GLY A 63 -6.82 14.80 26.84
C GLY A 63 -6.97 14.57 25.34
N ALA A 64 -5.90 14.70 24.56
CA ALA A 64 -5.94 14.45 23.13
C ALA A 64 -6.36 12.99 22.81
N ALA A 65 -7.34 12.81 21.94
CA ALA A 65 -7.95 11.51 21.62
C ALA A 65 -6.91 10.43 21.28
N LEU A 66 -5.88 10.76 20.49
CA LEU A 66 -4.80 9.83 20.14
C LEU A 66 -3.95 9.40 21.34
N ILE A 67 -3.77 10.27 22.35
CA ILE A 67 -3.02 9.93 23.57
C ILE A 67 -3.86 9.00 24.46
N GLN A 68 -5.16 9.24 24.55
CA GLN A 68 -6.07 8.34 25.25
C GLN A 68 -6.08 6.96 24.57
N GLN A 69 -6.14 6.92 23.24
CA GLN A 69 -6.08 5.68 22.48
C GLN A 69 -4.72 4.96 22.66
N ALA A 70 -3.60 5.69 22.65
CA ALA A 70 -2.28 5.14 22.94
C ALA A 70 -2.22 4.46 24.32
N THR A 71 -2.79 5.09 25.34
CA THR A 71 -2.86 4.57 26.70
C THR A 71 -3.71 3.29 26.76
N LYS A 72 -4.90 3.33 26.17
CA LYS A 72 -5.79 2.17 26.10
C LYS A 72 -5.12 0.97 25.42
N GLU A 73 -4.50 1.19 24.27
CA GLU A 73 -3.84 0.10 23.53
C GLU A 73 -2.59 -0.44 24.24
N LEU A 74 -1.86 0.39 25.00
CA LEU A 74 -0.78 -0.09 25.85
C LEU A 74 -1.30 -0.95 27.00
N GLN A 75 -2.44 -0.59 27.62
CA GLN A 75 -3.10 -1.41 28.62
C GLN A 75 -3.52 -2.77 28.05
N GLU A 76 -4.10 -2.77 26.86
CA GLU A 76 -4.45 -4.01 26.13
C GLU A 76 -3.20 -4.87 25.85
N ALA A 77 -2.10 -4.26 25.40
CA ALA A 77 -0.83 -4.97 25.13
C ALA A 77 -0.21 -5.56 26.40
N LEU A 78 -0.38 -4.90 27.54
CA LEU A 78 0.05 -5.41 28.85
C LEU A 78 -0.91 -6.47 29.43
N GLY A 79 -2.11 -6.64 28.86
CA GLY A 79 -3.12 -7.59 29.32
C GLY A 79 -3.73 -7.23 30.70
N VAL A 80 -3.67 -5.95 31.10
CA VAL A 80 -4.17 -5.50 32.41
C VAL A 80 -5.58 -4.89 32.35
N GLY A 81 -6.11 -4.62 31.16
CA GLY A 81 -7.41 -3.96 31.00
C GLY A 81 -7.47 -2.62 31.75
N ASP A 82 -8.63 -2.28 32.30
CA ASP A 82 -8.84 -1.07 33.11
C ASP A 82 -8.44 -1.25 34.59
N ALA A 83 -7.78 -2.36 34.94
CA ALA A 83 -7.37 -2.61 36.31
C ALA A 83 -6.30 -1.56 36.73
N PRO A 84 -6.49 -0.87 37.86
CA PRO A 84 -5.49 0.08 38.36
C PRO A 84 -4.17 -0.63 38.62
N ALA A 85 -3.06 0.03 38.33
CA ALA A 85 -1.74 -0.44 38.74
C ALA A 85 -1.72 -0.66 40.26
N LEU A 86 -1.03 -1.73 40.69
CA LEU A 86 -0.83 -1.94 42.12
C LEU A 86 -0.01 -0.75 42.67
N GLY A 87 -0.54 -0.04 43.66
CA GLY A 87 0.20 1.01 44.36
C GLY A 87 1.39 0.42 45.12
N GLY A 88 2.51 1.16 45.19
CA GLY A 88 3.67 0.77 45.97
C GLY A 88 5.02 1.18 45.36
N GLU A 89 6.09 1.00 46.13
CA GLU A 89 7.46 1.16 45.63
C GLU A 89 7.80 -0.01 44.67
N GLY A 90 8.57 0.26 43.62
CA GLY A 90 9.05 -0.77 42.68
C GLY A 90 8.24 -0.92 41.40
N LEU A 91 7.46 0.09 41.01
CA LEU A 91 6.73 0.11 39.75
C LEU A 91 7.66 0.44 38.56
N PHE A 92 7.40 -0.23 37.43
CA PHE A 92 7.99 0.20 36.15
C PHE A 92 7.07 1.21 35.49
N THR A 93 7.56 2.42 35.25
CA THR A 93 6.72 3.51 34.73
C THR A 93 6.95 3.73 33.24
N ILE A 94 5.90 3.68 32.42
CA ILE A 94 5.89 4.16 31.04
C ILE A 94 5.26 5.56 31.07
N THR A 95 6.05 6.58 30.74
CA THR A 95 5.58 7.96 30.65
C THR A 95 5.40 8.37 29.20
N LEU A 96 4.20 8.79 28.83
CA LEU A 96 3.87 9.40 27.55
C LEU A 96 3.91 10.93 27.73
N GLN A 97 4.93 11.59 27.19
CA GLN A 97 5.16 13.03 27.37
C GLN A 97 5.01 13.79 26.05
N LEU A 98 4.12 14.77 26.04
CA LEU A 98 3.96 15.68 24.92
C LEU A 98 4.78 16.96 25.18
N GLY A 99 5.72 17.26 24.26
CA GLY A 99 6.58 18.44 24.36
C GLY A 99 7.69 18.30 25.41
N GLY A 100 8.20 19.47 25.84
CA GLY A 100 9.35 19.60 26.77
C GLY A 100 10.69 19.63 26.01
N ASP A 101 11.77 20.00 26.76
CA ASP A 101 13.11 20.22 26.20
C ASP A 101 13.66 19.00 25.43
N GLU A 102 13.24 17.81 25.85
CA GLU A 102 13.67 16.56 25.22
C GLU A 102 13.07 16.35 23.82
N ALA A 103 11.93 17.00 23.52
CA ALA A 103 11.33 16.97 22.21
C ALA A 103 12.06 17.85 21.18
N ASP A 104 12.96 18.74 21.63
CA ASP A 104 13.62 19.72 20.75
C ASP A 104 14.46 19.08 19.64
N VAL A 105 15.06 17.93 19.91
CA VAL A 105 15.82 17.18 18.89
C VAL A 105 14.94 16.74 17.73
N LEU A 106 13.65 16.50 17.97
CA LEU A 106 12.68 16.08 16.96
C LEU A 106 12.28 17.20 16.00
N LYS A 107 12.46 18.47 16.39
CA LYS A 107 12.19 19.64 15.53
C LYS A 107 13.03 19.64 14.25
N LYS A 108 14.15 18.92 14.23
CA LYS A 108 15.03 18.76 13.06
C LYS A 108 14.54 17.70 12.07
N CYS A 109 13.58 16.88 12.45
CA CYS A 109 13.01 15.85 11.57
C CYS A 109 12.11 16.50 10.52
N LYS A 110 12.12 15.95 9.29
CA LYS A 110 11.31 16.46 8.17
C LYS A 110 9.81 16.52 8.51
N TYR A 111 9.32 15.53 9.28
CA TYR A 111 7.93 15.42 9.73
C TYR A 111 7.91 15.33 11.26
N ALA A 112 8.23 16.45 11.89
CA ALA A 112 8.44 16.56 13.33
C ALA A 112 7.21 16.18 14.17
N ASP A 113 6.01 16.46 13.68
CA ASP A 113 4.72 16.12 14.29
C ASP A 113 4.48 14.59 14.40
N GLN A 114 5.12 13.81 13.54
CA GLN A 114 5.06 12.33 13.51
C GLN A 114 6.28 11.66 14.15
N SER A 115 7.25 12.45 14.58
CA SER A 115 8.52 11.97 15.12
C SER A 115 8.43 11.74 16.63
N TYR A 116 9.22 10.81 17.14
CA TYR A 116 9.21 10.46 18.56
C TYR A 116 10.56 9.92 19.06
N LEU A 117 10.68 9.91 20.39
CA LEU A 117 11.75 9.28 21.15
C LEU A 117 11.16 8.25 22.12
N ILE A 118 11.89 7.16 22.37
CA ILE A 118 11.72 6.30 23.54
C ILE A 118 13.09 6.15 24.20
N ARG A 119 13.16 6.29 25.52
CA ARG A 119 14.41 6.08 26.27
C ARG A 119 14.14 5.59 27.68
N PRO A 120 15.07 4.86 28.29
CA PRO A 120 15.00 4.52 29.71
C PRO A 120 14.99 5.79 30.58
N THR A 121 14.28 5.75 31.69
CA THR A 121 14.38 6.76 32.74
C THR A 121 15.77 6.71 33.41
N ARG A 122 16.19 7.81 34.06
CA ARG A 122 17.55 7.90 34.68
C ARG A 122 17.76 6.86 35.79
N ASP A 123 16.70 6.49 36.47
CA ASP A 123 16.73 5.49 37.55
C ASP A 123 16.63 4.05 37.02
N GLY A 124 16.50 3.83 35.70
CA GLY A 124 16.33 2.52 35.07
C GLY A 124 15.01 1.83 35.35
N LYS A 125 14.06 2.50 36.01
CA LYS A 125 12.77 1.92 36.44
C LYS A 125 11.61 2.31 35.54
N GLY A 126 11.88 2.68 34.29
CA GLY A 126 10.83 3.04 33.36
C GLY A 126 11.31 3.41 31.98
N LEU A 127 10.35 3.77 31.15
CA LEU A 127 10.54 4.31 29.81
C LEU A 127 9.85 5.67 29.69
N LEU A 128 10.52 6.60 29.04
CA LEU A 128 9.98 7.88 28.65
C LEU A 128 9.79 7.91 27.15
N CYS A 129 8.54 8.04 26.70
CA CYS A 129 8.15 8.29 25.32
C CYS A 129 7.87 9.77 25.13
N VAL A 130 8.55 10.43 24.20
CA VAL A 130 8.43 11.86 23.95
C VAL A 130 8.10 12.14 22.49
N ALA A 131 7.21 13.08 22.23
CA ALA A 131 6.91 13.58 20.90
C ALA A 131 6.52 15.07 20.94
N ILE A 132 6.59 15.74 19.79
CA ILE A 132 6.13 17.13 19.64
C ILE A 132 4.61 17.19 19.53
N GLY A 133 4.02 16.23 18.81
CA GLY A 133 2.58 16.16 18.55
C GLY A 133 1.96 14.84 19.01
N PRO A 134 0.62 14.81 19.20
CA PRO A 134 -0.10 13.61 19.63
C PRO A 134 0.14 12.40 18.71
N ARG A 135 0.29 12.62 17.40
CA ARG A 135 0.54 11.56 16.41
C ARG A 135 1.89 10.89 16.61
N GLY A 136 2.95 11.65 16.85
CA GLY A 136 4.27 11.10 17.17
C GLY A 136 4.25 10.26 18.44
N LEU A 137 3.54 10.73 19.49
CA LEU A 137 3.41 9.99 20.74
C LEU A 137 2.61 8.68 20.57
N TYR A 138 1.58 8.72 19.73
CA TYR A 138 0.83 7.52 19.34
C TYR A 138 1.72 6.50 18.62
N TYR A 139 2.60 6.95 17.72
CA TYR A 139 3.56 6.06 17.04
C TYR A 139 4.63 5.49 17.97
N ALA A 140 5.06 6.26 18.98
CA ALA A 140 5.91 5.72 20.04
C ALA A 140 5.23 4.55 20.76
N SER A 141 3.94 4.71 21.10
CA SER A 141 3.16 3.65 21.73
C SER A 141 3.04 2.40 20.85
N LYS A 142 2.87 2.55 19.53
CA LYS A 142 2.82 1.42 18.59
C LYS A 142 4.13 0.62 18.57
N THR A 143 5.26 1.32 18.54
CA THR A 143 6.58 0.65 18.63
C THR A 143 6.73 -0.11 19.94
N LEU A 144 6.34 0.51 21.05
CA LEU A 144 6.43 -0.13 22.36
C LEU A 144 5.48 -1.33 22.49
N GLN A 145 4.24 -1.23 21.99
CA GLN A 145 3.29 -2.34 21.95
C GLN A 145 3.86 -3.57 21.21
N GLN A 146 4.53 -3.36 20.09
CA GLN A 146 5.15 -4.44 19.31
C GLN A 146 6.27 -5.12 20.09
N LEU A 147 7.10 -4.36 20.80
CA LEU A 147 8.16 -4.89 21.65
C LEU A 147 7.60 -5.63 22.87
N ILE A 148 6.55 -5.15 23.52
CA ILE A 148 5.87 -5.82 24.63
C ILE A 148 5.30 -7.17 24.18
N LYS A 149 4.56 -7.21 23.08
CA LYS A 149 3.96 -8.45 22.52
C LYS A 149 5.01 -9.53 22.24
N ALA A 150 6.22 -9.17 21.88
CA ALA A 150 7.30 -10.10 21.60
C ALA A 150 7.66 -10.98 22.81
N LYS A 151 7.45 -10.47 24.03
CA LYS A 151 7.94 -11.09 25.26
C LYS A 151 6.89 -11.24 26.35
N PHE A 152 5.62 -11.10 26.01
CA PHE A 152 4.53 -11.26 26.99
C PHE A 152 4.20 -12.72 27.23
N ALA A 153 4.16 -13.16 28.50
CA ALA A 153 3.76 -14.53 28.92
C ALA A 153 3.26 -14.57 30.36
N ASP A 154 2.28 -15.41 30.64
CA ASP A 154 1.80 -15.81 31.99
C ASP A 154 1.53 -14.67 32.98
N GLY A 155 0.94 -13.56 32.50
CA GLY A 155 0.67 -12.37 33.33
C GLY A 155 1.91 -11.61 33.78
N ARG A 156 3.10 -12.02 33.32
CA ARG A 156 4.37 -11.29 33.45
C ARG A 156 4.71 -10.66 32.10
N VAL A 157 5.46 -9.58 32.15
CA VAL A 157 5.96 -8.88 30.97
C VAL A 157 7.46 -8.71 31.06
N GLU A 158 8.14 -8.92 29.95
CA GLU A 158 9.53 -8.51 29.76
C GLU A 158 9.55 -7.13 29.12
N MET A 159 9.72 -6.08 29.94
CA MET A 159 9.79 -4.70 29.45
C MET A 159 11.15 -4.45 28.82
N PRO A 160 11.21 -3.95 27.56
CA PRO A 160 12.47 -3.64 26.91
C PRO A 160 13.15 -2.41 27.55
N VAL A 161 14.44 -2.49 27.80
CA VAL A 161 15.26 -1.29 28.05
C VAL A 161 15.78 -0.80 26.71
N VAL A 162 15.05 0.13 26.11
CA VAL A 162 15.22 0.48 24.70
C VAL A 162 15.41 1.99 24.52
N LYS A 163 16.30 2.37 23.60
CA LYS A 163 16.40 3.73 23.04
C LYS A 163 15.93 3.72 21.61
N VAL A 164 15.02 4.63 21.28
CA VAL A 164 14.50 4.83 19.93
C VAL A 164 14.54 6.30 19.58
N THR A 165 14.97 6.63 18.37
CA THR A 165 14.73 7.92 17.72
C THR A 165 14.17 7.63 16.34
N ASP A 166 12.96 8.13 16.05
CA ASP A 166 12.25 7.72 14.86
C ASP A 166 11.44 8.84 14.22
N SER A 167 11.33 8.76 12.90
CA SER A 167 10.57 9.68 12.06
C SER A 167 10.30 9.05 10.69
N PRO A 168 9.18 9.35 10.02
CA PRO A 168 8.89 8.79 8.71
C PRO A 168 9.71 9.45 7.58
N ASP A 169 9.92 8.70 6.48
CA ASP A 169 10.46 9.24 5.24
C ASP A 169 9.40 9.91 4.37
N MET A 170 8.14 9.47 4.47
CA MET A 170 7.00 10.07 3.78
C MET A 170 6.01 10.66 4.79
N GLN A 171 5.37 11.79 4.43
CA GLN A 171 4.37 12.43 5.28
C GLN A 171 3.09 11.61 5.38
N ASP A 172 2.53 11.24 4.23
CA ASP A 172 1.27 10.51 4.13
C ASP A 172 1.52 9.10 3.56
N ARG A 173 0.98 8.11 4.25
CA ARG A 173 1.16 6.69 3.94
C ARG A 173 -0.19 6.00 4.09
N GLY A 174 -0.75 5.59 2.97
CA GLY A 174 -2.07 4.98 2.92
C GLY A 174 -2.14 3.80 1.95
N MET A 175 -3.29 3.14 1.96
CA MET A 175 -3.59 2.02 1.07
C MET A 175 -4.89 2.28 0.33
N TRP A 176 -4.93 1.86 -0.91
CA TRP A 176 -6.14 1.81 -1.72
C TRP A 176 -6.51 0.36 -1.96
N GLY A 177 -7.71 -0.04 -1.53
CA GLY A 177 -8.21 -1.40 -1.70
C GLY A 177 -9.65 -1.54 -1.25
N ASN A 178 -10.34 -2.58 -1.71
CA ASN A 178 -11.75 -2.79 -1.43
C ASN A 178 -12.05 -3.08 0.04
N ASP A 179 -11.09 -3.64 0.78
CA ASP A 179 -11.23 -4.08 2.17
C ASP A 179 -10.49 -3.18 3.19
N THR A 180 -9.86 -2.10 2.76
CA THR A 180 -9.04 -1.22 3.63
C THR A 180 -9.81 -0.68 4.83
N SER A 181 -11.12 -0.39 4.66
CA SER A 181 -11.97 0.05 5.77
C SER A 181 -12.13 -0.98 6.90
N SER A 182 -11.88 -2.25 6.63
CA SER A 182 -11.91 -3.33 7.62
C SER A 182 -10.59 -3.47 8.40
N HIS A 183 -9.53 -2.81 7.97
CA HIS A 183 -8.17 -2.99 8.48
C HIS A 183 -7.56 -1.73 9.13
N LEU A 184 -8.39 -0.79 9.62
CA LEU A 184 -7.94 0.49 10.19
C LEU A 184 -6.91 0.30 11.31
N ARG A 185 -7.20 -0.57 12.28
CA ARG A 185 -6.27 -0.85 13.39
C ARG A 185 -4.96 -1.46 12.88
N TRP A 186 -5.04 -2.40 11.93
CA TRP A 186 -3.87 -3.02 11.32
C TRP A 186 -2.98 -1.99 10.63
N MET A 187 -3.56 -1.06 9.87
CA MET A 187 -2.86 0.04 9.22
C MET A 187 -2.20 0.96 10.24
N SER A 188 -2.94 1.33 11.28
CA SER A 188 -2.45 2.15 12.39
C SER A 188 -1.27 1.50 13.12
N ASP A 189 -1.34 0.18 13.38
CA ASP A 189 -0.24 -0.58 13.99
C ASP A 189 1.05 -0.53 13.15
N ARG A 190 0.95 -0.26 11.83
CA ARG A 190 2.06 -0.04 10.90
C ARG A 190 2.32 1.43 10.59
N LYS A 191 1.77 2.33 11.41
CA LYS A 191 1.98 3.79 11.31
C LYS A 191 1.53 4.38 9.96
N MET A 192 0.59 3.73 9.27
CA MET A 192 -0.14 4.35 8.17
C MET A 192 -1.12 5.36 8.73
N ASN A 193 -1.38 6.47 8.03
CA ASN A 193 -2.00 7.63 8.62
C ASN A 193 -3.14 8.27 7.82
N TYR A 194 -3.50 7.72 6.66
CA TYR A 194 -4.68 8.19 5.94
C TYR A 194 -5.35 7.09 5.12
N LEU A 195 -6.62 7.28 4.82
CA LEU A 195 -7.39 6.47 3.91
C LEU A 195 -8.18 7.36 2.96
N GLU A 196 -7.93 7.15 1.68
CA GLU A 196 -8.62 7.80 0.59
C GLU A 196 -9.65 6.85 -0.01
N HIS A 197 -10.87 7.32 -0.15
CA HIS A 197 -11.95 6.50 -0.65
C HIS A 197 -12.96 7.26 -1.48
N ILE A 198 -13.40 6.64 -2.58
CA ILE A 198 -14.49 7.14 -3.41
C ILE A 198 -15.72 7.34 -2.54
N SER A 199 -16.19 8.57 -2.53
CA SER A 199 -17.40 9.01 -1.86
C SER A 199 -18.58 9.05 -2.82
N GLN A 200 -19.78 9.19 -2.27
CA GLN A 200 -20.98 9.47 -3.03
C GLN A 200 -21.29 10.96 -2.93
N THR A 201 -21.32 11.63 -4.06
CA THR A 201 -21.77 13.00 -4.20
C THR A 201 -23.04 13.00 -5.04
N THR A 202 -24.07 13.67 -4.60
CA THR A 202 -25.34 13.76 -5.33
C THR A 202 -25.90 15.17 -5.27
N VAL A 203 -26.73 15.49 -6.23
CA VAL A 203 -27.58 16.68 -6.21
C VAL A 203 -28.97 16.30 -6.71
N ASP A 204 -30.00 16.67 -5.94
CA ASP A 204 -31.38 16.36 -6.30
C ASP A 204 -31.98 17.44 -7.24
N LYS A 205 -33.20 17.19 -7.73
CA LYS A 205 -33.91 18.11 -8.64
C LYS A 205 -34.20 19.48 -8.01
N ASP A 206 -34.27 19.54 -6.68
CA ASP A 206 -34.42 20.79 -5.93
C ASP A 206 -33.07 21.49 -5.70
N LYS A 207 -32.01 21.01 -6.38
CA LYS A 207 -30.65 21.56 -6.34
C LYS A 207 -29.99 21.43 -4.98
N LYS A 208 -30.40 20.48 -4.13
CA LYS A 208 -29.80 20.21 -2.83
C LYS A 208 -28.68 19.19 -2.98
N CYS A 209 -27.47 19.59 -2.65
CA CYS A 209 -26.28 18.73 -2.63
C CYS A 209 -26.28 17.82 -1.39
N ARG A 210 -25.73 16.61 -1.55
CA ARG A 210 -25.48 15.66 -0.47
C ARG A 210 -24.19 14.91 -0.70
N VAL A 211 -23.56 14.53 0.39
CA VAL A 211 -22.34 13.71 0.38
C VAL A 211 -22.48 12.56 1.40
N SER A 212 -21.90 11.41 1.09
CA SER A 212 -21.86 10.26 1.99
C SER A 212 -20.82 9.25 1.56
N PHE A 213 -20.43 8.36 2.47
CA PHE A 213 -19.80 7.10 2.09
C PHE A 213 -20.85 5.99 1.93
N PRO A 214 -20.58 4.96 1.09
CA PRO A 214 -21.34 3.73 1.15
C PRO A 214 -21.30 3.15 2.58
N PRO A 215 -22.38 2.52 3.07
CA PRO A 215 -22.48 2.07 4.46
C PRO A 215 -21.29 1.23 4.95
N TYR A 216 -20.76 0.35 4.10
CA TYR A 216 -19.61 -0.49 4.42
C TYR A 216 -18.27 0.27 4.56
N LYS A 217 -18.21 1.53 4.14
CA LYS A 217 -17.06 2.42 4.26
C LYS A 217 -17.22 3.49 5.34
N GLN A 218 -18.40 3.60 5.96
CA GLN A 218 -18.70 4.61 6.98
C GLN A 218 -17.71 4.53 8.16
N ARG A 219 -17.19 3.34 8.47
CA ARG A 219 -16.17 3.15 9.50
C ARG A 219 -14.91 4.00 9.32
N ILE A 220 -14.60 4.43 8.10
CA ILE A 220 -13.43 5.29 7.85
C ILE A 220 -13.60 6.64 8.56
N ILE A 221 -14.81 7.19 8.52
CA ILE A 221 -15.17 8.45 9.22
C ILE A 221 -15.31 8.19 10.72
N ASP A 222 -16.02 7.14 11.10
CA ASP A 222 -16.42 6.90 12.50
C ASP A 222 -15.26 6.45 13.37
N GLU A 223 -14.36 5.61 12.84
CA GLU A 223 -13.28 4.97 13.60
C GLU A 223 -11.88 5.45 13.18
N GLY A 224 -11.69 5.87 11.93
CA GLY A 224 -10.36 6.24 11.39
C GLY A 224 -9.60 7.23 12.27
N PRO A 225 -10.20 8.38 12.67
CA PRO A 225 -9.53 9.36 13.51
C PRO A 225 -9.06 8.81 14.87
N THR A 226 -9.80 7.84 15.44
CA THR A 226 -9.42 7.16 16.70
C THR A 226 -8.10 6.39 16.55
N TYR A 227 -7.85 5.86 15.36
CA TYR A 227 -6.60 5.16 15.02
C TYR A 227 -5.55 6.05 14.36
N GLY A 228 -5.73 7.37 14.37
CA GLY A 228 -4.81 8.31 13.73
C GLY A 228 -4.79 8.25 12.20
N ILE A 229 -5.86 7.69 11.62
CA ILE A 229 -6.04 7.59 10.16
C ILE A 229 -6.99 8.70 9.74
N GLU A 230 -6.50 9.60 8.89
CA GLU A 230 -7.29 10.67 8.31
C GLU A 230 -8.19 10.14 7.20
N PRO A 231 -9.51 10.35 7.29
CA PRO A 231 -10.40 10.06 6.18
C PRO A 231 -10.27 11.15 5.11
N VAL A 232 -10.00 10.73 3.87
CA VAL A 232 -9.96 11.64 2.71
C VAL A 232 -11.05 11.21 1.72
N PRO A 233 -12.20 11.89 1.71
CA PRO A 233 -13.25 11.63 0.74
C PRO A 233 -12.79 12.01 -0.67
N VAL A 234 -13.08 11.14 -1.63
CA VAL A 234 -12.80 11.37 -3.05
C VAL A 234 -14.08 11.77 -3.77
N ILE A 235 -14.08 12.94 -4.40
CA ILE A 235 -15.03 13.27 -5.45
C ILE A 235 -14.52 12.61 -6.72
N LEU A 236 -15.28 11.62 -7.19
CA LEU A 236 -14.90 10.73 -8.27
C LEU A 236 -14.55 11.51 -9.56
N HIS A 237 -13.83 10.88 -10.45
CA HIS A 237 -13.44 11.41 -11.76
C HIS A 237 -14.56 12.21 -12.43
N LEU A 238 -14.25 13.42 -12.87
CA LEU A 238 -15.27 14.39 -13.24
C LEU A 238 -16.10 13.97 -14.46
N GLU A 239 -15.58 13.11 -15.34
CA GLU A 239 -16.38 12.51 -16.43
C GLU A 239 -17.40 11.48 -15.94
N GLN A 240 -17.29 11.03 -14.69
CA GLN A 240 -18.20 10.04 -14.10
C GLN A 240 -19.33 10.69 -13.29
N LEU A 241 -19.40 12.02 -13.19
CA LEU A 241 -20.42 12.73 -12.42
C LEU A 241 -21.84 12.68 -13.04
N LYS A 242 -21.99 12.08 -14.21
CA LYS A 242 -23.32 11.89 -14.84
C LYS A 242 -24.33 11.13 -13.98
N GLY A 243 -23.85 10.26 -13.08
CA GLY A 243 -24.68 9.47 -12.17
C GLY A 243 -25.09 10.19 -10.88
N THR A 244 -24.64 11.43 -10.66
CA THR A 244 -24.85 12.17 -9.41
C THR A 244 -26.13 13.00 -9.38
N GLY A 245 -26.91 13.07 -10.48
CA GLY A 245 -28.04 13.98 -10.64
C GLY A 245 -27.65 15.39 -11.14
N LEU A 246 -26.34 15.63 -11.35
CA LEU A 246 -25.80 16.95 -11.71
C LEU A 246 -26.51 17.56 -12.95
N PHE A 247 -26.66 16.78 -14.01
CA PHE A 247 -27.24 17.26 -15.26
C PHE A 247 -28.79 17.32 -15.26
N ASP A 248 -29.41 16.61 -14.29
CA ASP A 248 -30.88 16.74 -14.07
C ASP A 248 -31.20 18.02 -13.29
N ALA A 249 -30.37 18.40 -12.33
CA ALA A 249 -30.48 19.61 -11.54
C ALA A 249 -30.01 20.86 -12.31
N TYR A 250 -28.97 20.72 -13.13
CA TYR A 250 -28.29 21.77 -13.86
C TYR A 250 -28.03 21.37 -15.32
N PRO A 251 -29.05 21.29 -16.19
CA PRO A 251 -28.89 20.91 -17.60
C PRO A 251 -27.89 21.79 -18.37
N GLU A 252 -27.72 23.04 -17.95
CA GLU A 252 -26.79 24.01 -18.53
C GLU A 252 -25.31 23.66 -18.32
N LEU A 253 -25.01 22.67 -17.44
CA LEU A 253 -23.66 22.16 -17.25
C LEU A 253 -23.26 21.11 -18.29
N GLN A 254 -24.21 20.54 -19.03
CA GLN A 254 -23.89 19.65 -20.14
C GLN A 254 -23.09 20.42 -21.20
N GLY A 255 -21.93 19.88 -21.56
CA GLY A 255 -21.09 20.48 -22.60
C GLY A 255 -21.80 20.57 -23.93
N LYS A 256 -21.66 21.73 -24.59
CA LYS A 256 -22.24 21.98 -25.92
C LYS A 256 -21.60 21.06 -26.95
N ASP A 257 -22.40 20.37 -27.74
CA ASP A 257 -21.94 19.43 -28.79
C ASP A 257 -20.90 18.38 -28.25
N ALA A 258 -21.02 18.06 -26.96
CA ALA A 258 -20.16 17.13 -26.24
C ALA A 258 -20.85 15.78 -26.02
N THR A 259 -20.06 14.74 -25.72
CA THR A 259 -20.60 13.47 -25.26
C THR A 259 -21.46 13.69 -24.00
N ARG A 260 -22.58 12.96 -23.89
CA ARG A 260 -23.47 13.05 -22.73
C ARG A 260 -22.74 12.77 -21.43
N GLY A 261 -22.82 13.69 -20.48
CA GLY A 261 -22.15 13.62 -19.18
C GLY A 261 -20.80 14.33 -19.12
N VAL A 262 -20.34 14.92 -20.23
CA VAL A 262 -19.17 15.80 -20.23
C VAL A 262 -19.57 17.21 -19.80
N ILE A 263 -18.82 17.77 -18.87
CA ILE A 263 -19.09 19.06 -18.25
C ILE A 263 -18.60 20.23 -19.12
N CYS A 264 -19.36 21.33 -19.12
CA CYS A 264 -18.91 22.63 -19.61
C CYS A 264 -18.11 23.34 -18.50
N TYR A 265 -16.80 23.15 -18.43
CA TYR A 265 -15.94 23.74 -17.39
C TYR A 265 -15.83 25.27 -17.43
N SER A 266 -16.17 25.89 -18.55
CA SER A 266 -16.27 27.36 -18.63
C SER A 266 -17.55 27.94 -17.97
N ASN A 267 -18.52 27.07 -17.65
CA ASN A 267 -19.71 27.49 -16.91
C ASN A 267 -19.39 27.61 -15.41
N PRO A 268 -19.45 28.83 -14.82
CA PRO A 268 -19.08 29.04 -13.42
C PRO A 268 -19.93 28.25 -12.43
N LYS A 269 -21.16 27.87 -12.82
CA LYS A 269 -22.09 27.11 -11.98
C LYS A 269 -21.52 25.76 -11.54
N PHE A 270 -20.65 25.14 -12.36
CA PHE A 270 -19.96 23.89 -11.95
C PHE A 270 -19.09 24.12 -10.71
N SER A 271 -18.31 25.20 -10.69
CA SER A 271 -17.48 25.51 -9.51
C SER A 271 -18.32 25.79 -8.26
N ASP A 272 -19.53 26.35 -8.39
CA ASP A 272 -20.42 26.59 -7.26
C ASP A 272 -20.95 25.27 -6.68
N VAL A 273 -21.40 24.33 -7.54
CA VAL A 273 -21.88 23.01 -7.10
C VAL A 273 -20.76 22.18 -6.47
N LEU A 274 -19.59 22.20 -7.09
CA LEU A 274 -18.42 21.51 -6.55
C LEU A 274 -18.01 22.09 -5.19
N ALA A 275 -18.09 23.42 -5.03
CA ALA A 275 -17.82 24.08 -3.76
C ALA A 275 -18.77 23.64 -2.65
N GLU A 276 -20.05 23.45 -2.97
CA GLU A 276 -21.05 22.96 -2.01
C GLU A 276 -20.72 21.53 -1.54
N TRP A 277 -20.32 20.61 -2.45
CA TRP A 277 -19.85 19.28 -2.06
C TRP A 277 -18.59 19.34 -1.20
N LEU A 278 -17.63 20.24 -1.51
CA LEU A 278 -16.42 20.42 -0.70
C LEU A 278 -16.75 20.93 0.72
N VAL A 279 -17.71 21.87 0.84
CA VAL A 279 -18.17 22.36 2.16
C VAL A 279 -18.80 21.24 2.97
N LEU A 280 -19.73 20.50 2.37
CA LEU A 280 -20.41 19.38 3.05
C LEU A 280 -19.43 18.32 3.57
N TRP A 281 -18.36 18.01 2.79
CA TRP A 281 -17.31 17.13 3.26
C TRP A 281 -16.47 17.75 4.36
N GLY A 282 -16.09 19.03 4.23
CA GLY A 282 -15.28 19.72 5.25
C GLY A 282 -16.01 19.95 6.57
N GLU A 283 -17.35 19.95 6.58
CA GLU A 283 -18.19 19.97 7.80
C GLU A 283 -18.33 18.57 8.44
N THR A 284 -17.91 17.51 7.73
CA THR A 284 -17.98 16.15 8.26
C THR A 284 -16.86 15.96 9.33
N PRO A 285 -17.19 15.51 10.55
CA PRO A 285 -16.21 15.33 11.61
C PRO A 285 -15.03 14.43 11.17
N GLY A 286 -13.81 14.89 11.44
CA GLY A 286 -12.58 14.15 11.10
C GLY A 286 -12.08 14.35 9.68
N VAL A 287 -12.83 15.02 8.80
CA VAL A 287 -12.39 15.35 7.44
C VAL A 287 -11.69 16.72 7.45
N SER A 288 -10.41 16.72 7.12
CA SER A 288 -9.59 17.94 6.99
C SER A 288 -9.24 18.29 5.55
N GLU A 289 -9.33 17.30 4.65
CA GLU A 289 -8.98 17.40 3.23
C GLU A 289 -10.00 16.65 2.38
N VAL A 290 -10.19 17.09 1.14
CA VAL A 290 -10.98 16.39 0.12
C VAL A 290 -10.11 16.21 -1.11
N ASP A 291 -10.18 15.04 -1.74
CA ASP A 291 -9.54 14.83 -3.04
C ASP A 291 -10.55 14.94 -4.17
N VAL A 292 -10.18 15.67 -5.20
CA VAL A 292 -10.97 15.79 -6.43
C VAL A 292 -10.19 15.14 -7.57
N TRP A 293 -10.74 14.07 -8.09
CA TRP A 293 -10.12 13.33 -9.16
C TRP A 293 -10.48 13.94 -10.51
N MET A 294 -9.49 14.47 -11.19
CA MET A 294 -9.64 14.94 -12.56
C MET A 294 -10.06 13.78 -13.48
N THR A 295 -10.55 14.12 -14.64
CA THR A 295 -10.94 13.15 -15.67
C THR A 295 -9.82 12.15 -15.93
N GLU A 296 -10.14 10.86 -15.85
CA GLU A 296 -9.20 9.75 -16.08
C GLU A 296 -9.14 9.33 -17.55
N ASN A 297 -10.30 9.27 -18.20
CA ASN A 297 -10.38 8.70 -19.54
C ASN A 297 -11.38 9.47 -20.42
N MET A 298 -10.89 9.90 -21.57
CA MET A 298 -11.68 10.57 -22.62
C MET A 298 -11.78 9.76 -23.91
N SER A 299 -11.37 8.48 -23.88
CA SER A 299 -11.43 7.63 -25.08
C SER A 299 -12.85 7.56 -25.64
N GLY A 300 -13.02 7.90 -26.90
CA GLY A 300 -14.33 7.94 -27.56
C GLY A 300 -15.27 9.04 -27.09
N MET A 301 -14.81 9.99 -26.25
CA MET A 301 -15.60 11.11 -25.75
C MET A 301 -15.20 12.43 -26.42
N THR A 302 -16.20 13.27 -26.69
CA THR A 302 -16.01 14.63 -27.21
C THR A 302 -16.17 15.65 -26.10
N SER A 303 -15.17 16.50 -25.91
CA SER A 303 -15.19 17.63 -24.96
C SER A 303 -16.17 18.72 -25.37
N CYS A 304 -16.51 19.62 -24.44
CA CYS A 304 -17.42 20.76 -24.72
C CYS A 304 -16.91 21.65 -25.86
N GLN A 305 -17.78 21.92 -26.83
CA GLN A 305 -17.52 22.70 -28.04
C GLN A 305 -18.02 24.13 -27.95
N CYS A 306 -18.32 24.68 -26.77
CA CYS A 306 -18.69 26.09 -26.63
C CYS A 306 -17.49 27.01 -26.92
N GLY A 307 -17.79 28.29 -27.24
CA GLY A 307 -16.77 29.26 -27.62
C GLY A 307 -15.66 29.48 -26.57
N GLU A 308 -16.01 29.36 -25.28
CA GLU A 308 -15.04 29.54 -24.19
C GLU A 308 -14.20 28.26 -23.95
N CYS A 309 -14.82 27.06 -23.95
CA CYS A 309 -14.10 25.82 -23.74
C CYS A 309 -13.12 25.49 -24.89
N LYS A 310 -13.36 26.01 -26.10
CA LYS A 310 -12.43 25.83 -27.23
C LYS A 310 -11.15 26.67 -27.15
N LYS A 311 -11.07 27.65 -26.25
CA LYS A 311 -9.94 28.56 -26.12
C LYS A 311 -8.79 27.96 -25.30
N GLU A 312 -9.04 26.88 -24.58
CA GLU A 312 -8.10 26.30 -23.63
C GLU A 312 -8.25 24.77 -23.61
N GLU A 313 -7.21 24.06 -23.23
CA GLU A 313 -7.26 22.62 -23.04
C GLU A 313 -8.23 22.24 -21.90
N ARG A 314 -9.00 21.17 -22.11
CA ARG A 314 -9.99 20.68 -21.14
C ARG A 314 -9.39 20.51 -19.73
N ALA A 315 -8.24 19.85 -19.60
CA ALA A 315 -7.64 19.58 -18.29
C ALA A 315 -7.21 20.87 -17.55
N VAL A 316 -6.81 21.92 -18.29
CA VAL A 316 -6.51 23.25 -17.71
C VAL A 316 -7.77 23.91 -17.16
N LEU A 317 -8.86 23.86 -17.93
CA LEU A 317 -10.16 24.40 -17.48
C LEU A 317 -10.71 23.63 -16.27
N GLU A 318 -10.55 22.33 -16.28
CA GLU A 318 -10.93 21.42 -15.20
C GLU A 318 -10.20 21.76 -13.90
N ALA A 319 -8.86 21.83 -13.94
CA ALA A 319 -8.02 22.20 -12.79
C ALA A 319 -8.40 23.60 -12.25
N ARG A 320 -8.62 24.57 -13.14
CA ARG A 320 -9.07 25.93 -12.79
C ARG A 320 -10.42 25.93 -12.09
N SER A 321 -11.36 25.10 -12.56
CA SER A 321 -12.70 24.97 -11.96
C SER A 321 -12.64 24.35 -10.56
N ILE A 322 -11.78 23.35 -10.36
CA ILE A 322 -11.55 22.72 -9.06
C ILE A 322 -10.96 23.72 -8.06
N VAL A 323 -9.90 24.43 -8.44
CA VAL A 323 -9.27 25.45 -7.58
C VAL A 323 -10.24 26.58 -7.24
N LYS A 324 -11.08 27.00 -8.20
CA LYS A 324 -12.12 28.00 -7.97
C LYS A 324 -13.15 27.51 -6.97
N ALA A 325 -13.63 26.28 -7.10
CA ALA A 325 -14.58 25.66 -6.17
C ALA A 325 -14.00 25.61 -4.75
N TRP A 326 -12.76 25.14 -4.62
CA TRP A 326 -12.07 25.11 -3.35
C TRP A 326 -11.88 26.51 -2.73
N SER A 327 -11.55 27.51 -3.53
CA SER A 327 -11.44 28.88 -3.06
C SER A 327 -12.78 29.43 -2.55
N ILE A 328 -13.91 29.01 -3.14
CA ILE A 328 -15.25 29.35 -2.65
C ILE A 328 -15.51 28.64 -1.32
N ALA A 329 -15.25 27.34 -1.22
CA ALA A 329 -15.44 26.55 -0.01
C ALA A 329 -14.61 27.09 1.18
N ARG A 330 -13.36 27.52 0.95
CA ARG A 330 -12.50 28.11 1.97
C ARG A 330 -12.96 29.44 2.55
N LYS A 331 -13.92 30.12 1.95
CA LYS A 331 -14.56 31.28 2.59
C LYS A 331 -15.36 30.90 3.84
N GLN A 332 -15.88 29.67 3.87
CA GLN A 332 -16.61 29.11 5.01
C GLN A 332 -15.69 28.24 5.90
N LEU A 333 -14.80 27.49 5.27
CA LEU A 333 -13.89 26.54 5.92
C LEU A 333 -12.41 26.89 5.58
N PRO A 334 -11.81 27.91 6.22
CA PRO A 334 -10.49 28.45 5.84
C PRO A 334 -9.36 27.41 5.82
N ASN A 335 -9.48 26.37 6.64
CA ASN A 335 -8.47 25.32 6.81
C ASN A 335 -8.73 24.07 5.95
N LEU A 336 -9.78 24.06 5.10
CA LEU A 336 -10.05 22.90 4.25
C LEU A 336 -8.92 22.69 3.24
N GLY A 337 -8.31 21.51 3.30
CA GLY A 337 -7.28 21.06 2.36
C GLY A 337 -7.90 20.55 1.04
N LEU A 338 -7.14 20.68 -0.03
CA LEU A 338 -7.47 20.11 -1.34
C LEU A 338 -6.35 19.20 -1.81
N ARG A 339 -6.74 17.99 -2.21
CA ARG A 339 -5.92 17.12 -3.06
C ARG A 339 -6.51 17.12 -4.46
N MET A 340 -5.65 17.01 -5.45
CA MET A 340 -6.05 16.86 -6.85
C MET A 340 -5.32 15.68 -7.45
N LEU A 341 -6.07 14.70 -7.93
CA LEU A 341 -5.50 13.58 -8.68
C LEU A 341 -5.44 13.96 -10.15
N THR A 342 -4.23 13.93 -10.71
CA THR A 342 -3.97 13.99 -12.15
C THR A 342 -3.66 12.59 -12.68
N SER A 343 -3.97 12.33 -13.95
CA SER A 343 -3.88 11.01 -14.56
C SER A 343 -3.47 11.08 -16.03
N GLU A 344 -3.58 9.96 -16.72
CA GLU A 344 -3.26 9.83 -18.15
C GLU A 344 -4.00 10.86 -19.02
N ALA A 345 -5.28 11.13 -18.75
CA ALA A 345 -6.08 12.04 -19.57
C ALA A 345 -5.72 13.53 -19.41
N SER A 346 -4.84 13.87 -18.48
CA SER A 346 -4.30 15.22 -18.30
C SER A 346 -2.81 15.35 -18.62
N GLU A 347 -2.15 14.23 -19.00
CA GLU A 347 -0.69 14.12 -19.13
C GLU A 347 -0.08 15.24 -19.97
N ASP A 348 -0.64 15.50 -21.16
CA ASP A 348 -0.14 16.52 -22.10
C ASP A 348 -0.24 17.97 -21.55
N CYS A 349 -1.07 18.16 -20.51
CA CYS A 349 -1.37 19.46 -19.92
C CYS A 349 -0.76 19.64 -18.53
N ASN A 350 -0.32 18.56 -17.86
CA ASN A 350 0.15 18.60 -16.47
C ASN A 350 1.28 19.62 -16.28
N ALA A 351 2.25 19.66 -17.18
CA ALA A 351 3.35 20.62 -17.13
C ALA A 351 2.90 22.09 -17.24
N LYS A 352 1.74 22.37 -17.84
CA LYS A 352 1.19 23.72 -18.03
C LYS A 352 0.47 24.21 -16.79
N PHE A 353 -0.43 23.41 -16.22
CA PHE A 353 -1.29 23.91 -15.13
C PHE A 353 -0.73 23.65 -13.72
N ILE A 354 0.05 22.57 -13.49
CA ILE A 354 0.60 22.27 -12.16
C ILE A 354 1.37 23.46 -11.54
N PRO A 355 2.23 24.19 -12.27
CA PRO A 355 2.90 25.37 -11.73
C PRO A 355 1.96 26.51 -11.33
N THR A 356 0.75 26.55 -11.90
CA THR A 356 -0.25 27.61 -11.62
C THR A 356 -1.14 27.33 -10.43
N LEU A 357 -1.14 26.09 -9.92
CA LEU A 357 -1.92 25.73 -8.75
C LEU A 357 -1.44 26.47 -7.49
N PRO A 358 -2.33 26.82 -6.55
CA PRO A 358 -1.93 27.28 -5.21
C PRO A 358 -0.95 26.31 -4.56
N LYS A 359 0.05 26.80 -3.81
CA LYS A 359 1.12 25.97 -3.26
C LYS A 359 0.65 24.95 -2.24
N ASP A 360 -0.44 25.23 -1.57
CA ASP A 360 -1.08 24.38 -0.55
C ASP A 360 -2.02 23.32 -1.14
N VAL A 361 -2.25 23.31 -2.45
CA VAL A 361 -2.91 22.19 -3.13
C VAL A 361 -1.95 21.01 -3.20
N LYS A 362 -2.31 19.89 -2.60
CA LYS A 362 -1.60 18.63 -2.70
C LYS A 362 -1.86 17.98 -4.06
N LEU A 363 -0.81 17.51 -4.71
CA LEU A 363 -0.88 16.89 -6.02
C LEU A 363 -0.75 15.38 -5.91
N TRP A 364 -1.81 14.64 -6.22
CA TRP A 364 -1.74 13.22 -6.48
C TRP A 364 -1.53 12.96 -7.96
N TYR A 365 -0.72 11.95 -8.25
CA TYR A 365 -0.49 11.49 -9.61
C TYR A 365 -0.65 9.98 -9.69
N TYR A 366 -1.40 9.52 -10.70
CA TYR A 366 -1.35 8.14 -11.13
C TYR A 366 -1.39 8.04 -12.66
N HIS A 367 -0.79 6.99 -13.16
CA HIS A 367 -0.85 6.60 -14.56
C HIS A 367 -0.68 5.08 -14.61
N SER A 368 -1.59 4.36 -15.28
CA SER A 368 -1.62 2.90 -15.24
C SER A 368 -0.29 2.27 -15.66
N LEU A 369 0.36 2.80 -16.70
CA LEU A 369 1.67 2.31 -17.15
C LEU A 369 2.82 2.65 -16.20
N PHE A 370 2.84 3.87 -15.63
CA PHE A 370 3.99 4.36 -14.87
C PHE A 370 3.89 4.11 -13.38
N THR A 371 2.69 3.89 -12.86
CA THR A 371 2.47 3.70 -11.43
C THR A 371 1.98 2.32 -11.06
N TYR A 372 1.26 1.64 -11.95
CA TYR A 372 0.72 0.31 -11.72
C TYR A 372 1.59 -0.78 -12.33
N ASN A 373 1.81 -0.73 -13.65
CA ASN A 373 2.61 -1.72 -14.37
C ASN A 373 4.05 -1.28 -14.34
N THR A 374 4.85 -1.86 -13.48
CA THR A 374 6.17 -1.33 -13.26
C THR A 374 7.26 -2.24 -13.76
N SER A 375 8.07 -1.71 -14.63
CA SER A 375 9.38 -2.25 -14.92
C SER A 375 10.37 -1.96 -13.78
N ARG A 376 11.55 -2.55 -13.83
CA ARG A 376 12.65 -2.30 -12.91
C ARG A 376 13.31 -0.93 -13.09
N ALA A 377 13.05 -0.27 -14.19
CA ALA A 377 13.63 1.05 -14.47
C ALA A 377 13.03 2.09 -13.53
N PRO A 378 13.80 3.11 -13.12
CA PRO A 378 13.25 4.29 -12.47
C PRO A 378 12.23 4.94 -13.40
N MET A 379 10.96 5.02 -12.95
CA MET A 379 9.86 5.49 -13.78
C MET A 379 9.47 6.92 -13.46
N ILE A 380 9.44 7.25 -12.15
CA ILE A 380 8.98 8.54 -11.67
C ILE A 380 9.94 9.64 -12.10
N GLY A 381 9.42 10.66 -12.78
CA GLY A 381 10.20 11.80 -13.23
C GLY A 381 11.03 11.56 -14.49
N HIS A 382 11.10 10.34 -15.00
CA HIS A 382 11.70 10.09 -16.32
C HIS A 382 10.77 10.56 -17.44
N PHE A 383 9.49 10.19 -17.34
CA PHE A 383 8.46 10.61 -18.29
C PHE A 383 7.69 11.85 -17.79
N GLN A 384 7.73 12.15 -16.50
CA GLN A 384 6.99 13.24 -15.84
C GLN A 384 7.94 14.18 -15.10
N PRO A 385 8.84 14.91 -15.81
CA PRO A 385 9.80 15.81 -15.17
C PRO A 385 9.10 16.91 -14.35
N TYR A 386 7.89 17.32 -14.73
CA TYR A 386 7.09 18.30 -14.00
C TYR A 386 6.74 17.89 -12.57
N LEU A 387 6.65 16.57 -12.25
CA LEU A 387 6.47 16.09 -10.88
C LEU A 387 7.69 16.42 -10.01
N ILE A 388 8.89 16.20 -10.56
CA ILE A 388 10.14 16.52 -9.84
C ILE A 388 10.30 18.03 -9.68
N ASP A 389 9.90 18.82 -10.67
CA ASP A 389 9.94 20.28 -10.59
C ASP A 389 8.93 20.78 -9.54
N ALA A 390 7.75 20.17 -9.42
CA ALA A 390 6.78 20.47 -8.36
C ALA A 390 7.35 20.16 -6.96
N VAL A 391 8.04 19.02 -6.79
CA VAL A 391 8.73 18.66 -5.54
C VAL A 391 9.81 19.69 -5.21
N LYS A 392 10.67 20.07 -6.17
CA LYS A 392 11.72 21.09 -6.00
C LYS A 392 11.16 22.46 -5.63
N ALA A 393 9.96 22.79 -6.14
CA ALA A 393 9.23 24.00 -5.78
C ALA A 393 8.60 23.95 -4.37
N GLY A 394 8.81 22.85 -3.62
CA GLY A 394 8.29 22.65 -2.26
C GLY A 394 6.83 22.23 -2.21
N ARG A 395 6.25 21.77 -3.32
CA ARG A 395 4.89 21.26 -3.37
C ARG A 395 4.84 19.84 -2.80
N TRP A 396 3.79 19.55 -2.05
CA TRP A 396 3.48 18.18 -1.68
C TRP A 396 3.04 17.40 -2.93
N VAL A 397 3.75 16.34 -3.24
CA VAL A 397 3.44 15.43 -4.35
C VAL A 397 3.34 14.02 -3.81
N GLY A 398 2.24 13.35 -4.11
CA GLY A 398 2.00 11.96 -3.81
C GLY A 398 1.83 11.13 -5.07
N ILE A 399 2.02 9.83 -4.94
CA ILE A 399 1.86 8.88 -6.03
C ILE A 399 1.03 7.68 -5.61
N CYS A 400 0.11 7.28 -6.48
CA CYS A 400 -0.60 6.01 -6.39
C CYS A 400 0.26 4.95 -7.09
N SER A 401 0.83 4.04 -6.32
CA SER A 401 1.76 3.01 -6.82
C SER A 401 1.19 1.63 -6.65
N ASN A 402 1.25 0.81 -7.70
CA ASN A 402 0.93 -0.59 -7.57
C ASN A 402 1.92 -1.31 -6.64
N ILE A 403 1.40 -2.13 -5.76
CA ILE A 403 2.15 -2.92 -4.79
C ILE A 403 1.83 -4.41 -4.86
N SER A 404 1.00 -4.80 -5.80
CA SER A 404 0.52 -6.15 -6.03
C SER A 404 0.53 -6.49 -7.51
N ALA A 405 0.04 -7.65 -7.88
CA ALA A 405 -0.24 -8.00 -9.27
C ALA A 405 -1.33 -7.10 -9.88
N ASP A 406 -1.47 -7.13 -11.19
CA ASP A 406 -2.24 -6.18 -11.98
C ASP A 406 -3.72 -6.04 -11.61
N VAL A 407 -4.27 -4.89 -11.96
CA VAL A 407 -5.68 -4.53 -11.80
C VAL A 407 -6.58 -5.51 -12.56
N GLY A 408 -7.45 -6.20 -11.85
CA GLY A 408 -8.50 -7.04 -12.42
C GLY A 408 -8.16 -8.52 -12.57
N LEU A 409 -6.90 -8.92 -12.44
CA LEU A 409 -6.48 -10.32 -12.51
C LEU A 409 -5.55 -10.65 -11.35
N TRP A 410 -5.81 -11.76 -10.66
CA TRP A 410 -5.07 -12.16 -9.49
C TRP A 410 -3.99 -13.15 -9.85
N THR A 411 -2.78 -12.75 -9.50
CA THR A 411 -1.64 -13.64 -9.56
C THR A 411 -0.82 -13.45 -8.30
N PRO A 412 -0.28 -14.52 -7.72
CA PRO A 412 0.58 -14.40 -6.55
C PRO A 412 1.82 -13.57 -6.88
N MET A 413 2.14 -12.64 -5.98
CA MET A 413 3.33 -11.82 -6.10
C MET A 413 3.82 -11.40 -4.71
N SER A 414 4.71 -12.19 -4.11
CA SER A 414 5.39 -11.85 -2.85
C SER A 414 6.82 -11.40 -3.15
N SER A 415 7.01 -10.08 -3.36
CA SER A 415 8.31 -9.54 -3.75
C SER A 415 8.73 -8.33 -2.91
N ALA A 416 9.46 -8.59 -1.82
CA ALA A 416 10.09 -7.54 -1.01
C ALA A 416 11.06 -6.67 -1.84
N ALA A 417 11.74 -7.26 -2.83
CA ALA A 417 12.67 -6.55 -3.69
C ALA A 417 11.96 -5.49 -4.55
N PHE A 418 10.81 -5.84 -5.13
CA PHE A 418 9.97 -4.91 -5.89
C PHE A 418 9.50 -3.74 -5.02
N ILE A 419 8.90 -4.04 -3.86
CA ILE A 419 8.36 -3.00 -2.97
C ILE A 419 9.48 -2.07 -2.47
N ARG A 420 10.62 -2.64 -2.06
CA ARG A 420 11.76 -1.85 -1.59
C ARG A 420 12.30 -0.92 -2.68
N ALA A 421 12.45 -1.41 -3.90
CA ALA A 421 12.91 -0.62 -5.03
C ALA A 421 11.94 0.55 -5.30
N ARG A 422 10.63 0.28 -5.27
CA ARG A 422 9.59 1.28 -5.50
C ARG A 422 9.56 2.34 -4.39
N MET A 423 9.57 1.93 -3.12
CA MET A 423 9.57 2.87 -2.00
C MET A 423 10.84 3.72 -1.97
N ASN A 424 12.01 3.12 -2.25
CA ASN A 424 13.25 3.88 -2.36
C ASN A 424 13.20 4.91 -3.49
N GLU A 425 12.65 4.57 -4.66
CA GLU A 425 12.49 5.51 -5.77
C GLU A 425 11.64 6.72 -5.36
N ILE A 426 10.48 6.48 -4.71
CA ILE A 426 9.56 7.53 -4.26
C ILE A 426 10.26 8.46 -3.25
N VAL A 427 10.93 7.89 -2.26
CA VAL A 427 11.64 8.65 -1.22
C VAL A 427 12.84 9.42 -1.78
N ASP A 428 13.66 8.78 -2.60
CA ASP A 428 14.87 9.39 -3.17
C ASP A 428 14.53 10.58 -4.10
N LYS A 429 13.36 10.56 -4.70
CA LYS A 429 12.83 11.67 -5.51
C LYS A 429 12.09 12.73 -4.69
N GLY A 430 12.00 12.56 -3.38
CA GLY A 430 11.45 13.57 -2.46
C GLY A 430 9.94 13.65 -2.41
N LEU A 431 9.21 12.66 -2.95
CA LEU A 431 7.76 12.62 -2.89
C LEU A 431 7.30 12.49 -1.43
N SER A 432 6.19 13.12 -1.10
CA SER A 432 5.70 13.27 0.27
C SER A 432 4.60 12.28 0.64
N GLY A 433 3.93 11.69 -0.35
CA GLY A 433 2.78 10.80 -0.14
C GLY A 433 2.82 9.54 -0.98
N LEU A 434 2.26 8.48 -0.40
CA LEU A 434 2.05 7.20 -1.03
C LEU A 434 0.63 6.72 -0.82
N LEU A 435 -0.02 6.31 -1.89
CA LEU A 435 -1.20 5.48 -1.87
C LEU A 435 -0.85 4.13 -2.49
N GLY A 436 -0.70 3.10 -1.66
CA GLY A 436 -0.39 1.76 -2.13
C GLY A 436 -1.63 1.12 -2.76
N TYR A 437 -1.56 0.86 -4.06
CA TYR A 437 -2.70 0.34 -4.81
C TYR A 437 -2.80 -1.18 -4.66
N SER A 438 -3.86 -1.65 -3.99
CA SER A 438 -4.19 -3.06 -3.78
C SER A 438 -5.70 -3.27 -3.94
N VAL A 439 -6.20 -3.09 -5.17
CA VAL A 439 -7.64 -3.04 -5.46
C VAL A 439 -8.39 -4.34 -5.14
N HIS A 440 -7.69 -5.47 -5.21
CA HIS A 440 -8.29 -6.78 -4.96
C HIS A 440 -8.54 -7.06 -3.48
N GLY A 441 -7.82 -6.37 -2.59
CA GLY A 441 -7.90 -6.53 -1.17
C GLY A 441 -6.53 -6.82 -0.55
N MET A 442 -6.35 -6.30 0.65
CA MET A 442 -5.09 -6.43 1.39
C MET A 442 -4.77 -7.88 1.75
N CYS A 443 -5.80 -8.70 1.97
CA CYS A 443 -5.68 -10.09 2.39
C CYS A 443 -4.91 -10.99 1.41
N TYR A 444 -4.85 -10.62 0.13
CA TYR A 444 -4.11 -11.38 -0.88
C TYR A 444 -2.61 -11.09 -0.89
N TYR A 445 -2.20 -9.93 -0.39
CA TYR A 445 -0.84 -9.42 -0.57
C TYR A 445 -0.20 -8.91 0.73
N TRP A 446 -0.54 -9.52 1.88
CA TRP A 446 -0.05 -9.08 3.20
C TRP A 446 1.46 -8.87 3.26
N PHE A 447 2.24 -9.73 2.59
CA PHE A 447 3.69 -9.59 2.56
C PHE A 447 4.12 -8.26 1.91
N ASN A 448 3.57 -7.95 0.72
CA ASN A 448 3.88 -6.71 0.01
C ASN A 448 3.32 -5.47 0.73
N ILE A 449 2.15 -5.59 1.34
CA ILE A 449 1.52 -4.48 2.09
C ILE A 449 2.31 -4.14 3.36
N GLU A 450 2.79 -5.14 4.09
CA GLU A 450 3.70 -4.90 5.22
C GLU A 450 5.05 -4.35 4.77
N ALA A 451 5.57 -4.81 3.64
CA ALA A 451 6.76 -4.26 3.00
C ALA A 451 6.58 -2.79 2.63
N THR A 452 5.39 -2.43 2.13
CA THR A 452 5.03 -1.03 1.82
C THR A 452 5.04 -0.17 3.08
N ALA A 453 4.45 -0.64 4.18
CA ALA A 453 4.50 0.05 5.47
C ALA A 453 5.93 0.21 6.00
N GLU A 454 6.75 -0.84 5.90
CA GLU A 454 8.14 -0.85 6.33
C GLU A 454 8.94 0.25 5.63
N TRP A 455 8.96 0.23 4.28
CA TRP A 455 9.85 1.11 3.52
C TRP A 455 9.27 2.47 3.16
N SER A 456 7.97 2.70 3.31
CA SER A 456 7.41 4.05 3.25
C SER A 456 7.74 4.86 4.52
N TRP A 457 7.96 4.17 5.65
CA TRP A 457 8.41 4.76 6.90
C TRP A 457 9.94 4.91 6.95
N ASN A 458 10.68 3.84 6.65
CA ASN A 458 12.14 3.78 6.74
C ASN A 458 12.73 3.11 5.50
N ALA A 459 12.83 3.87 4.41
CA ALA A 459 13.20 3.37 3.08
C ALA A 459 14.57 2.69 3.04
N LYS A 460 15.52 3.12 3.87
CA LYS A 460 16.89 2.59 3.94
C LYS A 460 17.13 1.67 5.14
N GLY A 461 16.09 1.30 5.88
CA GLY A 461 16.19 0.53 7.11
C GLY A 461 16.61 -0.92 6.87
N ARG A 462 15.63 -1.84 6.80
CA ARG A 462 15.91 -3.27 6.61
C ARG A 462 16.36 -3.60 5.19
N SER A 463 17.20 -4.65 5.07
CA SER A 463 17.35 -5.38 3.81
C SER A 463 16.09 -6.21 3.52
N THR A 464 15.97 -6.69 2.28
CA THR A 464 14.87 -7.61 1.89
C THR A 464 14.87 -8.88 2.72
N ARG A 465 16.06 -9.44 2.99
CA ARG A 465 16.23 -10.61 3.84
C ARG A 465 15.78 -10.35 5.28
N GLU A 466 16.27 -9.27 5.89
CA GLU A 466 15.92 -8.96 7.27
C GLU A 466 14.44 -8.61 7.44
N PHE A 467 13.81 -8.02 6.41
CA PHE A 467 12.36 -7.83 6.38
C PHE A 467 11.63 -9.18 6.35
N ALA A 468 12.04 -10.10 5.48
CA ALA A 468 11.43 -11.42 5.39
C ALA A 468 11.59 -12.22 6.71
N LEU A 469 12.77 -12.15 7.36
CA LEU A 469 12.99 -12.71 8.70
C LEU A 469 12.04 -12.10 9.73
N SER A 470 11.92 -10.76 9.74
CA SER A 470 11.00 -10.04 10.63
C SER A 470 9.54 -10.46 10.40
N TYR A 471 9.13 -10.57 9.15
CA TYR A 471 7.79 -11.03 8.78
C TYR A 471 7.53 -12.46 9.31
N ALA A 472 8.44 -13.39 9.05
CA ALA A 472 8.31 -14.78 9.47
C ALA A 472 8.27 -14.94 11.01
N VAL A 473 9.14 -14.20 11.74
CA VAL A 473 9.14 -14.19 13.21
C VAL A 473 7.81 -13.72 13.76
N ARG A 474 7.25 -12.61 13.23
CA ARG A 474 5.98 -12.07 13.68
C ARG A 474 4.78 -12.95 13.33
N ARG A 475 4.89 -13.78 12.29
CA ARG A 475 3.89 -14.78 11.90
C ARG A 475 4.07 -16.12 12.62
N GLY A 476 5.13 -16.28 13.43
CA GLY A 476 5.40 -17.51 14.16
C GLY A 476 5.81 -18.68 13.26
N TYR A 477 6.42 -18.43 12.10
CA TYR A 477 6.89 -19.48 11.21
C TYR A 477 8.02 -20.28 11.88
N GLN A 478 8.01 -21.60 11.71
CA GLN A 478 8.96 -22.49 12.38
C GLN A 478 10.40 -22.29 11.90
N ASP A 479 10.59 -21.95 10.63
CA ASP A 479 11.90 -21.73 10.02
C ASP A 479 11.95 -20.35 9.31
N PRO A 480 12.17 -19.26 10.07
CA PRO A 480 12.26 -17.91 9.50
C PRO A 480 13.39 -17.75 8.48
N GLU A 481 14.53 -18.43 8.67
CA GLU A 481 15.67 -18.34 7.76
C GLU A 481 15.35 -18.94 6.39
N ARG A 482 14.68 -20.08 6.36
CA ARG A 482 14.22 -20.71 5.11
C ARG A 482 13.16 -19.88 4.43
N PHE A 483 12.24 -19.25 5.18
CA PHE A 483 11.27 -18.31 4.60
C PHE A 483 11.97 -17.11 3.95
N ALA A 484 12.99 -16.55 4.60
CA ALA A 484 13.77 -15.46 4.02
C ALA A 484 14.51 -15.90 2.75
N GLU A 485 15.10 -17.10 2.73
CA GLU A 485 15.73 -17.65 1.52
C GLU A 485 14.71 -17.87 0.41
N TRP A 486 13.53 -18.40 0.72
CA TRP A 486 12.43 -18.53 -0.24
C TRP A 486 12.03 -17.18 -0.84
N SER A 487 11.82 -16.16 0.00
CA SER A 487 11.45 -14.82 -0.44
C SER A 487 12.51 -14.17 -1.35
N GLU A 488 13.80 -14.33 -1.01
CA GLU A 488 14.91 -13.81 -1.83
C GLU A 488 15.09 -14.59 -3.14
N THR A 489 14.70 -15.86 -3.16
CA THR A 489 14.80 -16.72 -4.35
C THR A 489 13.64 -16.48 -5.31
N LEU A 490 12.39 -16.50 -4.82
CA LEU A 490 11.19 -16.41 -5.67
C LEU A 490 10.78 -14.97 -5.97
N GLY A 491 10.97 -14.04 -5.03
CA GLY A 491 10.50 -12.66 -5.17
C GLY A 491 10.99 -11.92 -6.41
N PRO A 492 12.28 -12.00 -6.80
CA PRO A 492 12.76 -11.44 -8.06
C PRO A 492 12.12 -12.07 -9.29
N VAL A 493 11.90 -13.38 -9.30
CA VAL A 493 11.22 -14.08 -10.42
C VAL A 493 9.76 -13.62 -10.54
N SER A 494 9.05 -13.51 -9.40
CA SER A 494 7.69 -12.96 -9.37
C SER A 494 7.64 -11.54 -9.94
N TRP A 495 8.64 -10.72 -9.63
CA TRP A 495 8.75 -9.37 -10.19
C TRP A 495 8.99 -9.38 -11.70
N ASP A 496 9.87 -10.25 -12.20
CA ASP A 496 10.14 -10.37 -13.64
C ASP A 496 8.92 -10.85 -14.42
N VAL A 497 8.19 -11.83 -13.90
CA VAL A 497 6.91 -12.28 -14.45
C VAL A 497 5.89 -11.13 -14.47
N TYR A 498 5.72 -10.44 -13.34
CA TYR A 498 4.80 -9.32 -13.23
C TYR A 498 5.20 -8.13 -14.11
N GLY A 499 6.47 -7.75 -14.09
CA GLY A 499 7.01 -6.67 -14.93
C GLY A 499 6.97 -6.97 -16.42
N SER A 500 6.77 -8.25 -16.77
CA SER A 500 6.48 -8.70 -18.14
C SER A 500 4.98 -8.72 -18.44
N ALA A 501 4.14 -8.24 -17.49
CA ALA A 501 2.67 -8.23 -17.55
C ALA A 501 2.06 -9.60 -17.91
N PHE A 502 2.66 -10.68 -17.45
CA PHE A 502 2.23 -12.04 -17.73
C PHE A 502 1.54 -12.65 -16.48
N PRO A 503 0.39 -13.32 -16.59
CA PRO A 503 -0.42 -13.57 -17.81
C PRO A 503 -1.37 -12.43 -18.19
N ALA A 504 -1.43 -11.39 -17.39
CA ALA A 504 -2.29 -10.23 -17.56
C ALA A 504 -1.90 -9.35 -18.78
N GLY A 505 -2.04 -8.07 -18.69
CA GLY A 505 -1.70 -7.16 -19.74
C GLY A 505 -2.69 -7.18 -20.88
N GLU A 506 -2.22 -7.24 -22.11
CA GLU A 506 -3.09 -7.21 -23.29
C GLU A 506 -4.00 -8.44 -23.46
N GLN A 507 -3.64 -9.59 -22.86
CA GLN A 507 -4.49 -10.78 -22.84
C GLN A 507 -5.74 -10.60 -21.98
N ARG A 508 -5.78 -9.59 -21.11
CA ARG A 508 -6.88 -9.30 -20.20
C ARG A 508 -8.24 -9.18 -20.89
N GLY A 509 -8.27 -8.56 -22.08
CA GLY A 509 -9.50 -8.43 -22.87
C GLY A 509 -9.64 -9.47 -23.98
N ASP A 510 -8.55 -10.13 -24.37
CA ASP A 510 -8.48 -11.10 -25.46
C ASP A 510 -7.40 -12.16 -25.20
N PRO A 511 -7.80 -13.30 -24.60
CA PRO A 511 -6.86 -14.38 -24.32
C PRO A 511 -6.22 -15.00 -25.58
N GLY A 512 -6.79 -14.77 -26.77
CA GLY A 512 -6.26 -15.21 -28.05
C GLY A 512 -5.13 -14.34 -28.59
N LYS A 513 -4.97 -13.13 -28.11
CA LYS A 513 -4.03 -12.14 -28.68
C LYS A 513 -2.57 -12.62 -28.71
N LEU A 514 -2.11 -13.27 -27.64
CA LEU A 514 -0.76 -13.83 -27.58
C LEU A 514 -0.57 -14.96 -28.59
N ALA A 515 -1.59 -15.81 -28.77
CA ALA A 515 -1.60 -16.86 -29.79
C ALA A 515 -1.52 -16.28 -31.20
N ASP A 516 -2.18 -15.16 -31.46
CA ASP A 516 -2.10 -14.45 -32.74
C ASP A 516 -0.70 -13.85 -32.99
N LEU A 517 -0.03 -13.32 -31.95
CA LEU A 517 1.37 -12.88 -32.07
C LEU A 517 2.30 -14.03 -32.44
N VAL A 518 2.11 -15.21 -31.84
CA VAL A 518 2.86 -16.43 -32.20
C VAL A 518 2.56 -16.84 -33.62
N LYS A 519 1.30 -16.97 -33.99
CA LYS A 519 0.82 -17.39 -35.34
C LYS A 519 1.43 -16.49 -36.44
N ASN A 520 1.54 -15.20 -36.18
CA ASN A 520 2.03 -14.24 -37.15
C ASN A 520 3.55 -14.01 -37.06
N GLY A 521 4.26 -14.73 -36.18
CA GLY A 521 5.71 -14.55 -35.96
C GLY A 521 6.07 -13.16 -35.45
N LYS A 522 5.18 -12.51 -34.67
CA LYS A 522 5.29 -11.11 -34.20
C LYS A 522 5.59 -10.99 -32.70
N LEU A 523 6.04 -12.06 -32.05
CA LEU A 523 6.46 -11.97 -30.66
C LEU A 523 7.58 -10.94 -30.49
N PRO A 524 7.53 -10.07 -29.47
CA PRO A 524 8.53 -9.04 -29.25
C PRO A 524 9.89 -9.59 -28.86
N GLU A 525 10.91 -8.74 -28.80
CA GLU A 525 12.24 -9.07 -28.28
C GLU A 525 12.27 -9.02 -26.76
N LEU A 526 13.25 -9.71 -26.14
CA LEU A 526 13.52 -9.58 -24.71
C LEU A 526 13.80 -8.10 -24.37
N GLY A 527 13.31 -7.66 -23.22
CA GLY A 527 13.48 -6.29 -22.75
C GLY A 527 12.70 -5.24 -23.52
N SER A 528 11.71 -5.64 -24.33
CA SER A 528 10.80 -4.70 -24.98
C SER A 528 10.06 -3.88 -23.93
N VAL A 529 9.96 -2.57 -24.16
CA VAL A 529 9.44 -1.62 -23.19
C VAL A 529 7.91 -1.60 -23.22
N LEU A 530 7.28 -1.55 -22.05
CA LEU A 530 5.84 -1.77 -21.86
C LEU A 530 4.94 -0.57 -22.13
N TRP A 531 5.45 0.67 -22.14
CA TRP A 531 4.60 1.87 -22.18
C TRP A 531 3.89 2.13 -23.51
N GLU A 532 4.30 1.50 -24.58
CA GLU A 532 3.61 1.62 -25.86
C GLU A 532 2.59 0.50 -26.08
N VAL A 533 2.73 -0.63 -25.37
CA VAL A 533 1.88 -1.81 -25.53
C VAL A 533 1.75 -2.54 -24.19
N TYR A 534 0.55 -2.63 -23.65
CA TYR A 534 0.24 -3.44 -22.48
C TYR A 534 0.55 -4.91 -22.74
N GLY A 535 1.23 -5.57 -21.82
CA GLY A 535 1.33 -7.03 -21.81
C GLY A 535 2.35 -7.63 -22.73
N ILE A 536 3.51 -7.01 -22.88
CA ILE A 536 4.63 -7.63 -23.58
C ILE A 536 5.25 -8.73 -22.72
N PRO A 537 5.25 -10.00 -23.14
CA PRO A 537 5.62 -11.12 -22.29
C PRO A 537 7.07 -11.18 -21.86
N PHE A 538 7.92 -10.27 -22.31
CA PHE A 538 9.36 -10.23 -22.01
C PHE A 538 9.84 -8.89 -21.44
N GLY A 539 8.97 -8.00 -21.00
CA GLY A 539 9.30 -6.62 -20.66
C GLY A 539 10.47 -6.44 -19.68
N ASP A 540 10.43 -7.03 -18.50
CA ASP A 540 11.50 -6.95 -17.50
C ASP A 540 12.60 -8.00 -17.71
N ILE A 541 12.38 -9.00 -18.55
CA ILE A 541 13.34 -10.04 -18.88
C ILE A 541 14.15 -9.59 -20.11
N LYS A 542 15.39 -9.19 -19.90
CA LYS A 542 16.21 -8.50 -20.93
C LYS A 542 17.20 -9.41 -21.63
N THR A 543 17.56 -10.54 -21.04
CA THR A 543 18.55 -11.46 -21.59
C THR A 543 18.13 -12.92 -21.39
N MET A 544 18.70 -13.81 -22.23
CA MET A 544 18.52 -15.24 -22.07
C MET A 544 19.08 -15.78 -20.78
N ASP A 545 20.20 -15.21 -20.31
CA ASP A 545 20.81 -15.61 -19.04
C ASP A 545 19.86 -15.30 -17.87
N GLN A 546 19.21 -14.12 -17.88
CA GLN A 546 18.18 -13.76 -16.91
C GLN A 546 17.02 -14.76 -16.96
N LEU A 547 16.45 -15.00 -18.14
CA LEU A 547 15.34 -15.94 -18.31
C LEU A 547 15.67 -17.37 -17.82
N ASN A 548 16.87 -17.87 -18.18
CA ASN A 548 17.33 -19.17 -17.70
C ASN A 548 17.57 -19.19 -16.19
N HIS A 549 18.12 -18.10 -15.64
CA HIS A 549 18.28 -17.94 -14.20
C HIS A 549 16.93 -17.98 -13.49
N ASP A 550 15.93 -17.26 -13.96
CA ASP A 550 14.60 -17.21 -13.37
C ASP A 550 13.92 -18.59 -13.35
N VAL A 551 14.05 -19.37 -14.41
CA VAL A 551 13.55 -20.75 -14.45
C VAL A 551 14.21 -21.60 -13.35
N VAL A 552 15.53 -21.48 -13.16
CA VAL A 552 16.25 -22.21 -12.11
C VAL A 552 15.83 -21.74 -10.72
N GLN A 553 15.69 -20.41 -10.52
CA GLN A 553 15.27 -19.86 -9.23
C GLN A 553 13.81 -20.25 -8.90
N ALA A 554 12.91 -20.30 -9.88
CA ALA A 554 11.55 -20.78 -9.65
C ALA A 554 11.53 -22.25 -9.17
N GLN A 555 12.34 -23.12 -9.79
CA GLN A 555 12.49 -24.51 -9.34
C GLN A 555 13.04 -24.60 -7.91
N LYS A 556 14.06 -23.78 -7.59
CA LYS A 556 14.60 -23.68 -6.22
C LYS A 556 13.54 -23.18 -5.24
N GLY A 557 12.74 -22.17 -5.64
CA GLY A 557 11.64 -21.61 -4.84
C GLY A 557 10.61 -22.66 -4.47
N VAL A 558 10.19 -23.50 -5.43
CA VAL A 558 9.27 -24.63 -5.18
C VAL A 558 9.86 -25.62 -4.18
N LYS A 559 11.16 -25.95 -4.27
CA LYS A 559 11.82 -26.84 -3.31
C LYS A 559 11.83 -26.25 -1.90
N LEU A 560 12.24 -24.98 -1.76
CA LEU A 560 12.24 -24.26 -0.48
C LEU A 560 10.84 -24.19 0.13
N ALA A 561 9.82 -23.92 -0.68
CA ALA A 561 8.44 -23.85 -0.22
C ALA A 561 7.90 -25.22 0.29
N ARG A 562 8.27 -26.33 -0.36
CA ARG A 562 7.97 -27.68 0.13
C ARG A 562 8.63 -27.95 1.49
N ASP A 563 9.88 -27.58 1.62
CA ASP A 563 10.64 -27.75 2.87
C ASP A 563 10.10 -26.87 4.00
N LEU A 564 9.52 -25.70 3.68
CA LEU A 564 8.84 -24.83 4.64
C LEU A 564 7.53 -25.41 5.18
N GLY A 565 6.85 -26.23 4.39
CA GLY A 565 5.54 -26.78 4.76
C GLY A 565 4.42 -25.73 4.84
N LEU A 566 4.58 -24.56 4.21
CA LEU A 566 3.58 -23.49 4.16
C LEU A 566 2.82 -23.58 2.83
N PRO A 567 1.53 -23.98 2.84
CA PRO A 567 0.76 -24.16 1.60
C PRO A 567 0.74 -22.91 0.72
N VAL A 568 0.58 -21.73 1.30
CA VAL A 568 0.57 -20.46 0.54
C VAL A 568 1.86 -20.24 -0.24
N CYS A 569 3.03 -20.53 0.35
CA CYS A 569 4.32 -20.39 -0.32
C CYS A 569 4.49 -21.44 -1.42
N LEU A 570 4.03 -22.67 -1.18
CA LEU A 570 4.11 -23.74 -2.18
C LEU A 570 3.26 -23.44 -3.41
N GLU A 571 2.00 -23.10 -3.21
CA GLU A 571 1.08 -22.82 -4.31
C GLU A 571 1.50 -21.57 -5.09
N GLU A 572 1.94 -20.51 -4.41
CA GLU A 572 2.54 -19.33 -5.05
C GLU A 572 3.74 -19.72 -5.93
N SER A 573 4.65 -20.54 -5.41
CA SER A 573 5.85 -20.98 -6.13
C SER A 573 5.51 -21.78 -7.39
N LEU A 574 4.48 -22.64 -7.32
CA LEU A 574 4.04 -23.45 -8.45
C LEU A 574 3.36 -22.61 -9.53
N VAL A 575 2.57 -21.61 -9.16
CA VAL A 575 1.99 -20.64 -10.11
C VAL A 575 3.10 -19.86 -10.82
N VAL A 576 4.03 -19.26 -10.08
CA VAL A 576 5.14 -18.47 -10.65
C VAL A 576 6.04 -19.34 -11.54
N GLN A 577 6.33 -20.58 -11.13
CA GLN A 577 7.07 -21.54 -11.95
C GLN A 577 6.36 -21.85 -13.26
N GLY A 578 5.04 -22.05 -13.23
CA GLY A 578 4.24 -22.25 -14.42
C GLY A 578 4.36 -21.07 -15.39
N TYR A 579 4.25 -19.85 -14.88
CA TYR A 579 4.36 -18.64 -15.70
C TYR A 579 5.74 -18.46 -16.33
N ILE A 580 6.82 -18.58 -15.56
CA ILE A 580 8.17 -18.38 -16.13
C ILE A 580 8.53 -19.48 -17.14
N ASN A 581 8.05 -20.71 -16.94
CA ASN A 581 8.21 -21.77 -17.92
C ASN A 581 7.45 -21.47 -19.21
N ALA A 582 6.22 -20.93 -19.12
CA ALA A 582 5.44 -20.51 -20.29
C ALA A 582 6.12 -19.33 -21.02
N ILE A 583 6.65 -18.35 -20.30
CA ILE A 583 7.42 -17.23 -20.88
C ILE A 583 8.65 -17.75 -21.63
N LYS A 584 9.38 -18.70 -21.04
CA LYS A 584 10.53 -19.32 -21.72
C LYS A 584 10.11 -20.06 -22.98
N ALA A 585 9.04 -20.82 -22.92
CA ALA A 585 8.51 -21.53 -24.09
C ALA A 585 8.08 -20.57 -25.22
N LEU A 586 7.48 -19.43 -24.90
CA LEU A 586 7.16 -18.38 -25.88
C LEU A 586 8.40 -17.83 -26.58
N TRP A 587 9.47 -17.57 -25.81
CA TRP A 587 10.72 -17.11 -26.41
C TRP A 587 11.32 -18.15 -27.36
N GLU A 588 11.31 -19.40 -26.99
CA GLU A 588 11.79 -20.50 -27.83
C GLU A 588 10.92 -20.70 -29.09
N LEU A 589 9.57 -20.54 -28.94
CA LEU A 589 8.66 -20.53 -30.09
C LEU A 589 8.99 -19.42 -31.09
N LYS A 590 9.34 -18.22 -30.58
CA LYS A 590 9.77 -17.10 -31.45
C LYS A 590 10.96 -17.46 -32.36
N GLN A 591 11.86 -18.33 -31.90
CA GLN A 591 13.04 -18.74 -32.68
C GLN A 591 12.65 -19.65 -33.86
N VAL A 592 11.60 -20.46 -33.71
CA VAL A 592 11.21 -21.52 -34.67
C VAL A 592 9.94 -21.21 -35.46
N VAL A 593 9.07 -20.33 -34.96
CA VAL A 593 7.86 -19.89 -35.68
C VAL A 593 8.19 -18.59 -36.43
N LYS A 594 7.87 -18.57 -37.72
CA LYS A 594 8.08 -17.43 -38.63
C LYS A 594 6.76 -17.06 -39.30
N PRO A 595 6.61 -15.84 -39.84
CA PRO A 595 5.44 -15.51 -40.64
C PRO A 595 5.20 -16.56 -41.74
N GLY A 596 4.04 -17.22 -41.70
CA GLY A 596 3.63 -18.18 -42.69
C GLY A 596 4.08 -19.64 -42.45
N GLY A 597 4.79 -19.96 -41.34
CA GLY A 597 5.15 -21.35 -41.08
C GLY A 597 6.09 -21.60 -39.92
N VAL A 598 6.47 -22.84 -39.76
CA VAL A 598 7.38 -23.32 -38.72
C VAL A 598 8.68 -23.81 -39.34
N ALA A 599 9.81 -23.26 -38.89
CA ALA A 599 11.12 -23.64 -39.41
C ALA A 599 11.60 -25.04 -38.94
N ASP A 600 11.19 -25.44 -37.72
CA ASP A 600 11.51 -26.73 -37.09
C ASP A 600 10.30 -27.23 -36.31
N THR A 601 9.61 -28.20 -36.89
CA THR A 601 8.39 -28.78 -36.33
C THR A 601 8.64 -29.55 -35.03
N VAL A 602 9.80 -30.19 -34.87
CA VAL A 602 10.12 -30.95 -33.64
C VAL A 602 10.31 -30.02 -32.49
N SER A 603 11.14 -28.97 -32.66
CA SER A 603 11.33 -27.94 -31.65
C SER A 603 10.04 -27.18 -31.35
N ALA A 604 9.26 -26.83 -32.37
CA ALA A 604 7.99 -26.15 -32.18
C ALA A 604 7.00 -27.01 -31.37
N THR A 605 6.87 -28.29 -31.68
CA THR A 605 6.01 -29.22 -30.91
C THR A 605 6.42 -29.23 -29.42
N LYS A 606 7.73 -29.35 -29.14
CA LYS A 606 8.26 -29.32 -27.79
C LYS A 606 7.87 -28.03 -27.07
N TRP A 607 8.04 -26.88 -27.71
CA TRP A 607 7.83 -25.59 -27.06
C TRP A 607 6.35 -25.19 -26.95
N PHE A 608 5.51 -25.58 -27.91
CA PHE A 608 4.05 -25.50 -27.75
C PHE A 608 3.59 -26.30 -26.53
N GLN A 609 4.05 -27.57 -26.41
CA GLN A 609 3.70 -28.38 -25.25
C GLN A 609 4.20 -27.76 -23.95
N ALA A 610 5.45 -27.29 -23.88
CA ALA A 610 6.02 -26.67 -22.69
C ALA A 610 5.25 -25.40 -22.26
N TYR A 611 4.77 -24.60 -23.21
CA TYR A 611 3.90 -23.45 -22.94
C TYR A 611 2.58 -23.90 -22.31
N LEU A 612 1.93 -24.88 -22.90
CA LEU A 612 0.65 -25.41 -22.42
C LEU A 612 0.80 -26.02 -21.02
N ASP A 613 1.86 -26.79 -20.78
CA ASP A 613 2.15 -27.40 -19.48
C ASP A 613 2.38 -26.33 -18.40
N GLY A 614 3.12 -25.27 -18.73
CA GLY A 614 3.35 -24.15 -17.82
C GLY A 614 2.05 -23.44 -17.42
N LEU A 615 1.19 -23.13 -18.39
CA LEU A 615 -0.11 -22.50 -18.08
C LEU A 615 -1.07 -23.45 -17.38
N ALA A 616 -1.06 -24.74 -17.72
CA ALA A 616 -1.89 -25.75 -17.05
C ALA A 616 -1.49 -25.87 -15.57
N GLN A 617 -0.19 -25.89 -15.27
CA GLN A 617 0.32 -25.84 -13.89
C GLN A 617 -0.17 -24.60 -13.15
N ALA A 618 -0.01 -23.43 -13.72
CA ALA A 618 -0.46 -22.18 -13.08
C ALA A 618 -1.98 -22.19 -12.85
N ARG A 619 -2.77 -22.65 -13.84
CA ARG A 619 -4.22 -22.75 -13.76
C ARG A 619 -4.68 -23.70 -12.64
N GLU A 620 -4.00 -24.83 -12.45
CA GLU A 620 -4.28 -25.80 -11.39
C GLU A 620 -4.01 -25.23 -10.01
N HIS A 621 -2.87 -24.55 -9.82
CA HIS A 621 -2.39 -24.12 -8.53
C HIS A 621 -2.95 -22.77 -8.07
N LEU A 622 -3.45 -21.93 -8.96
CA LEU A 622 -3.97 -20.60 -8.62
C LEU A 622 -5.16 -20.65 -7.65
N PRO A 623 -6.19 -21.50 -7.83
CA PRO A 623 -7.27 -21.65 -6.85
C PRO A 623 -6.80 -22.25 -5.52
N LEU A 624 -5.75 -23.09 -5.54
CA LEU A 624 -5.17 -23.67 -4.34
C LEU A 624 -4.41 -22.59 -3.53
N TRP A 625 -3.70 -21.70 -4.21
CA TRP A 625 -3.10 -20.51 -3.58
C TRP A 625 -4.15 -19.65 -2.90
N GLU A 626 -5.24 -19.29 -3.58
CA GLU A 626 -6.33 -18.50 -2.98
C GLU A 626 -6.92 -19.18 -1.73
N LYS A 627 -7.10 -20.51 -1.80
CA LYS A 627 -7.59 -21.30 -0.66
C LYS A 627 -6.62 -21.33 0.53
N ALA A 628 -5.33 -21.23 0.26
CA ALA A 628 -4.27 -21.27 1.27
C ALA A 628 -4.05 -19.92 1.98
N LEU A 629 -4.65 -18.83 1.49
CA LEU A 629 -4.54 -17.52 2.13
C LEU A 629 -5.20 -17.53 3.52
N PRO A 630 -4.60 -16.83 4.52
CA PRO A 630 -5.08 -16.86 5.90
C PRO A 630 -6.45 -16.17 6.09
N GLU A 631 -6.79 -15.26 5.21
CA GLU A 631 -8.03 -14.50 5.25
C GLU A 631 -8.68 -14.47 3.86
N ARG A 632 -10.00 -14.47 3.81
CA ARG A 632 -10.74 -14.28 2.55
C ARG A 632 -11.34 -12.89 2.53
N GLY A 633 -10.96 -12.08 1.54
CA GLY A 633 -11.56 -10.78 1.31
C GLY A 633 -12.98 -10.89 0.75
N SER A 634 -13.76 -9.80 0.88
CA SER A 634 -15.03 -9.63 0.17
C SER A 634 -14.72 -9.29 -1.29
N ASN A 635 -15.05 -10.17 -2.26
CA ASN A 635 -14.43 -10.12 -3.56
C ASN A 635 -15.36 -9.68 -4.67
N ARG A 636 -14.99 -8.56 -5.27
CA ARG A 636 -15.50 -8.16 -6.58
C ARG A 636 -14.84 -8.97 -7.72
N HIS A 637 -13.62 -9.44 -7.51
CA HIS A 637 -12.84 -10.27 -8.44
C HIS A 637 -12.37 -11.53 -7.72
N LYS A 638 -12.22 -12.64 -8.42
CA LYS A 638 -11.85 -13.95 -7.89
C LYS A 638 -10.65 -14.51 -8.67
N ALA A 639 -9.88 -15.39 -8.05
CA ALA A 639 -8.83 -16.13 -8.75
C ALA A 639 -9.38 -16.95 -9.94
N SER A 640 -10.68 -17.31 -9.90
CA SER A 640 -11.39 -17.91 -11.03
C SER A 640 -11.34 -17.08 -12.32
N ASP A 641 -11.27 -15.74 -12.22
CA ASP A 641 -11.18 -14.87 -13.39
C ASP A 641 -9.87 -15.10 -14.15
N CYS A 642 -8.76 -15.33 -13.42
CA CYS A 642 -7.49 -15.76 -14.03
C CYS A 642 -7.55 -17.18 -14.58
N VAL A 643 -8.30 -18.10 -13.97
CA VAL A 643 -8.47 -19.46 -14.46
C VAL A 643 -9.14 -19.45 -15.84
N GLU A 644 -10.16 -18.61 -16.04
CA GLU A 644 -10.82 -18.43 -17.33
C GLU A 644 -9.87 -17.85 -18.38
N LEU A 645 -9.11 -16.82 -18.03
CA LEU A 645 -8.08 -16.26 -18.90
C LEU A 645 -7.06 -17.32 -19.33
N LEU A 646 -6.49 -18.06 -18.37
CA LEU A 646 -5.50 -19.10 -18.65
C LEU A 646 -6.07 -20.21 -19.53
N THR A 647 -7.34 -20.57 -19.35
CA THR A 647 -8.02 -21.54 -20.20
C THR A 647 -8.12 -21.02 -21.65
N GLY A 648 -8.57 -19.77 -21.83
CA GLY A 648 -8.63 -19.16 -23.16
C GLY A 648 -7.25 -19.05 -23.84
N MET A 649 -6.19 -18.73 -23.07
CA MET A 649 -4.81 -18.69 -23.60
C MET A 649 -4.31 -20.07 -24.03
N ILE A 650 -4.63 -21.12 -23.26
CA ILE A 650 -4.31 -22.52 -23.59
C ILE A 650 -5.03 -22.92 -24.88
N ASP A 651 -6.33 -22.66 -24.96
CA ASP A 651 -7.14 -23.06 -26.14
C ASP A 651 -6.69 -22.31 -27.41
N GLY A 652 -6.44 -20.99 -27.30
CA GLY A 652 -5.92 -20.21 -28.43
C GLY A 652 -4.57 -20.73 -28.94
N MET A 653 -3.70 -21.15 -28.03
CA MET A 653 -2.38 -21.67 -28.41
C MET A 653 -2.48 -23.08 -29.00
N LYS A 654 -3.41 -23.95 -28.53
CA LYS A 654 -3.70 -25.25 -29.13
C LYS A 654 -4.19 -25.11 -30.58
N GLU A 655 -5.11 -24.18 -30.84
CA GLU A 655 -5.58 -23.91 -32.19
C GLU A 655 -4.47 -23.34 -33.09
N THR A 656 -3.59 -22.53 -32.54
CA THR A 656 -2.42 -22.04 -33.28
C THR A 656 -1.46 -23.18 -33.66
N ALA A 657 -1.13 -24.08 -32.73
CA ALA A 657 -0.31 -25.25 -33.00
C ALA A 657 -0.94 -26.13 -34.07
N LYS A 658 -2.24 -26.41 -33.97
CA LYS A 658 -3.01 -27.16 -34.97
C LYS A 658 -2.97 -26.50 -36.35
N GLY A 659 -3.04 -25.17 -36.41
CA GLY A 659 -2.90 -24.40 -37.66
C GLY A 659 -1.54 -24.60 -38.34
N PHE A 660 -0.51 -24.95 -37.59
CA PHE A 660 0.81 -25.36 -38.12
C PHE A 660 0.95 -26.89 -38.36
N GLY A 661 -0.11 -27.66 -38.21
CA GLY A 661 -0.06 -29.12 -38.32
C GLY A 661 0.61 -29.83 -37.14
N ILE A 662 0.75 -29.12 -35.99
CA ILE A 662 1.38 -29.62 -34.76
C ILE A 662 0.30 -30.18 -33.84
N VAL A 663 0.51 -31.40 -33.35
CA VAL A 663 -0.36 -32.06 -32.37
C VAL A 663 0.29 -31.89 -30.98
N VAL A 664 -0.44 -31.26 -30.07
CA VAL A 664 -0.11 -31.10 -28.64
C VAL A 664 -1.19 -31.77 -27.79
N LYS A 665 -0.87 -32.13 -26.56
CA LYS A 665 -1.78 -32.80 -25.61
C LYS A 665 -2.64 -31.83 -24.81
#